data_802fd94fb4987066d9a94bdff05806c8
#
_entry.id   802fd94fb4987066d9a94bdff05806c8
#
_cell.length_a   1.000
_cell.length_b   1.000
_cell.length_c   1.000
_cell.angle_alpha   90.00
_cell.angle_beta   90.00
_cell.angle_gamma   90.00
#
_symmetry.space_group_name_H-M   'P 1'
#
loop_
_entity.id
_entity.type
_entity.pdbx_description
1 polymer ?
#
loop_
_entity_poly.entity_id
_entity_poly.type
_entity_poly.pdbx_seq_one_letter_code
_entity_poly.pdbx_strand_id
1 'polypeptide(L)'
;MRTERAVLLALLLAAPAVRAQIPVDPLTEVRVIRFSGEHALSERKLRALLQTKDRGPAYGLRVALGKIPGVPSPAHHPFSPLVLQQDVVRLRQAYAAAGYFLAHVRYDVHRDEARNLLDITFVCEEGRPLLLADVSVTGADSTTALEVPEHDRKSWNRLVRNLLRQRGKPLAIEAATDGRDRLRGWWRDRGHPLALATIHSHADTARSVASLAYRVVPGPFARFGDVDVEGTRSLPAGTVRRLTPIDSGDAYSAAALERTRLSLKQLSIIRVVNVDVPALAAADTSDTTHGAGDFGSTPLPVRVQITEGESRVIGGDLGYVTDGGIAAEANWEHRNFSGGGRSLNLTSTAQTGWLALADTPDERDRLGLALRQPGFLHPQLAGVLAPFVEYRDDSQDRSTQYGVNLSLVRQVSQFQSASLSYQIADREIHEYRAGDLASGEIDLLTFLTQVAQGALDSLGSSVKSSTFTLSGITGKLDHAANPRLGIILRPAVQVTAPNRWSSTSFWRADVSANAFLPVQRHVTLAARGTLGRLFPFGKSVPAPGEDPTNKFLQLRDVMFTAGGTGDVRGWENRLLGPKVPDTRFTTEPDTNGDGKPELIPHTDSYVPLGGLERLSFSVELQVPLPGLGPNFGGHAFLDGGRVRTTDNRFDLQQGAHGQENMFYATGAGVDIRTPVGPIKMGVGYKLNPSLTDLVDPAVLLRGAAEGKPLDTLPREQSRRWQFYLAIGASY
;
A
#
# COMPACT_ATOMS: atom_id res chain seq x y z
N MET A 1 -38.04 -13.56 23.08
CA MET A 1 -37.02 -14.10 22.14
C MET A 1 -37.33 -15.43 21.45
N ARG A 2 -38.33 -16.22 21.91
CA ARG A 2 -38.70 -17.50 21.21
C ARG A 2 -39.80 -17.34 20.15
N THR A 3 -40.60 -16.30 20.18
CA THR A 3 -41.71 -16.07 19.25
C THR A 3 -41.34 -15.38 17.93
N GLU A 4 -40.29 -14.60 17.90
CA GLU A 4 -39.84 -13.88 16.66
C GLU A 4 -39.06 -14.77 15.68
N ARG A 5 -38.45 -15.84 16.19
CA ARG A 5 -37.78 -16.82 15.29
C ARG A 5 -38.76 -17.75 14.57
N ALA A 6 -39.98 -17.93 15.14
CA ALA A 6 -40.98 -18.81 14.57
C ALA A 6 -41.70 -18.20 13.36
N VAL A 7 -41.86 -16.88 13.28
CA VAL A 7 -42.52 -16.20 12.16
C VAL A 7 -41.61 -16.13 10.94
N LEU A 8 -40.29 -15.98 11.14
CA LEU A 8 -39.33 -16.01 10.03
C LEU A 8 -39.14 -17.44 9.46
N LEU A 9 -39.33 -18.48 10.29
CA LEU A 9 -39.22 -19.88 9.85
C LEU A 9 -40.44 -20.35 9.08
N ALA A 10 -41.63 -19.82 9.41
CA ALA A 10 -42.92 -20.25 8.80
C ALA A 10 -43.10 -19.68 7.36
N LEU A 11 -42.52 -18.53 7.03
CA LEU A 11 -42.56 -17.97 5.67
C LEU A 11 -41.58 -18.64 4.70
N LEU A 12 -40.66 -19.45 5.19
CA LEU A 12 -39.68 -20.20 4.39
C LEU A 12 -40.16 -21.57 3.88
N LEU A 13 -41.32 -22.05 4.33
CA LEU A 13 -41.80 -23.44 4.08
C LEU A 13 -42.88 -23.57 3.01
N ALA A 14 -43.35 -22.50 2.38
CA ALA A 14 -44.37 -22.56 1.34
C ALA A 14 -43.78 -22.32 -0.05
N ALA A 15 -43.06 -23.29 -0.59
CA ALA A 15 -42.69 -23.33 -2.01
C ALA A 15 -43.20 -24.63 -2.62
N PRO A 16 -43.91 -24.63 -3.75
CA PRO A 16 -44.24 -25.85 -4.47
C PRO A 16 -42.96 -26.50 -4.99
N ALA A 17 -42.67 -27.69 -4.53
CA ALA A 17 -41.58 -28.51 -4.96
C ALA A 17 -41.84 -29.04 -6.37
N VAL A 18 -41.31 -28.41 -7.38
CA VAL A 18 -41.06 -29.07 -8.68
C VAL A 18 -39.82 -29.91 -8.50
N ARG A 19 -40.04 -31.17 -8.13
CA ARG A 19 -39.01 -32.22 -8.15
C ARG A 19 -38.78 -32.68 -9.61
N ALA A 20 -37.95 -32.00 -10.34
CA ALA A 20 -37.22 -32.64 -11.43
C ALA A 20 -36.02 -33.34 -10.78
N GLN A 21 -36.10 -34.66 -10.63
CA GLN A 21 -34.93 -35.49 -10.31
C GLN A 21 -33.98 -35.38 -11.51
N ILE A 22 -32.94 -34.57 -11.39
CA ILE A 22 -31.83 -34.54 -12.34
C ILE A 22 -31.05 -35.82 -12.08
N PRO A 23 -31.02 -36.80 -12.99
CA PRO A 23 -30.18 -37.98 -12.83
C PRO A 23 -28.71 -37.50 -12.85
N VAL A 24 -28.02 -37.63 -11.74
CA VAL A 24 -26.66 -37.13 -11.55
C VAL A 24 -25.70 -38.28 -11.65
N ASP A 25 -24.93 -38.30 -12.73
CA ASP A 25 -23.69 -39.07 -12.81
C ASP A 25 -22.66 -38.33 -11.89
N PRO A 26 -21.90 -39.05 -11.03
CA PRO A 26 -20.86 -38.49 -10.19
C PRO A 26 -19.81 -37.65 -10.94
N LEU A 27 -19.70 -37.79 -12.24
CA LEU A 27 -18.76 -37.10 -13.12
C LEU A 27 -19.36 -35.85 -13.82
N THR A 28 -20.64 -35.54 -13.56
CA THR A 28 -21.28 -34.35 -14.19
C THR A 28 -20.73 -33.06 -13.58
N GLU A 29 -20.28 -32.16 -14.43
CA GLU A 29 -19.74 -30.86 -14.01
C GLU A 29 -20.56 -29.70 -14.61
N VAL A 30 -20.49 -28.52 -13.95
CA VAL A 30 -21.11 -27.29 -14.45
C VAL A 30 -20.16 -26.60 -15.41
N ARG A 31 -20.60 -26.40 -16.66
CA ARG A 31 -19.83 -25.70 -17.68
C ARG A 31 -19.81 -24.20 -17.43
N VAL A 32 -20.99 -23.62 -17.22
CA VAL A 32 -21.16 -22.16 -17.02
C VAL A 32 -22.35 -21.87 -16.12
N ILE A 33 -22.18 -20.86 -15.27
CA ILE A 33 -23.28 -20.30 -14.48
C ILE A 33 -23.57 -18.89 -15.03
N ARG A 34 -24.85 -18.61 -15.31
CA ARG A 34 -25.34 -17.33 -15.77
C ARG A 34 -26.40 -16.79 -14.81
N PHE A 35 -26.55 -15.49 -14.79
CA PHE A 35 -27.63 -14.82 -14.09
C PHE A 35 -28.49 -14.07 -15.09
N SER A 36 -29.77 -13.89 -14.78
CA SER A 36 -30.73 -13.16 -15.59
C SER A 36 -31.72 -12.42 -14.68
N GLY A 37 -31.98 -11.16 -14.98
CA GLY A 37 -32.94 -10.32 -14.21
C GLY A 37 -32.34 -9.67 -12.97
N GLU A 38 -31.01 -9.76 -12.78
CA GLU A 38 -30.30 -9.09 -11.69
C GLU A 38 -30.04 -7.61 -12.06
N HIS A 39 -30.49 -6.69 -11.23
CA HIS A 39 -30.27 -5.24 -11.35
C HIS A 39 -29.83 -4.61 -10.04
N ALA A 40 -30.37 -5.07 -8.91
CA ALA A 40 -30.07 -4.55 -7.58
C ALA A 40 -28.73 -5.04 -7.03
N LEU A 41 -28.39 -6.29 -7.31
CA LEU A 41 -27.14 -6.90 -6.90
C LEU A 41 -26.33 -7.28 -8.13
N SER A 42 -25.08 -6.87 -8.21
CA SER A 42 -24.22 -7.24 -9.33
C SER A 42 -24.00 -8.75 -9.43
N GLU A 43 -23.94 -9.29 -10.64
CA GLU A 43 -23.61 -10.70 -10.92
C GLU A 43 -22.39 -11.16 -10.12
N ARG A 44 -21.37 -10.32 -10.01
CA ARG A 44 -20.16 -10.58 -9.24
C ARG A 44 -20.46 -10.87 -7.77
N LYS A 45 -21.37 -10.10 -7.14
CA LYS A 45 -21.77 -10.25 -5.74
C LYS A 45 -22.55 -11.56 -5.56
N LEU A 46 -23.47 -11.84 -6.48
CA LEU A 46 -24.28 -13.07 -6.47
C LEU A 46 -23.41 -14.30 -6.69
N ARG A 47 -22.51 -14.28 -7.66
CA ARG A 47 -21.59 -15.38 -7.97
C ARG A 47 -20.64 -15.70 -6.81
N ALA A 48 -20.23 -14.68 -6.03
CA ALA A 48 -19.38 -14.88 -4.85
C ALA A 48 -20.04 -15.68 -3.72
N LEU A 49 -21.37 -15.69 -3.68
CA LEU A 49 -22.17 -16.42 -2.67
C LEU A 49 -22.39 -17.89 -3.01
N LEU A 50 -22.20 -18.27 -4.29
CA LEU A 50 -22.42 -19.63 -4.74
C LEU A 50 -21.33 -20.58 -4.23
N GLN A 51 -21.77 -21.76 -3.79
CA GLN A 51 -20.88 -22.91 -3.57
C GLN A 51 -20.77 -23.80 -4.80
N THR A 52 -21.80 -23.81 -5.66
CA THR A 52 -21.72 -24.44 -6.98
C THR A 52 -20.67 -23.70 -7.82
N LYS A 53 -19.70 -24.44 -8.35
CA LYS A 53 -18.62 -23.89 -9.17
C LYS A 53 -18.75 -24.33 -10.61
N ASP A 54 -18.53 -23.42 -11.53
CA ASP A 54 -18.41 -23.73 -12.96
C ASP A 54 -16.94 -23.97 -13.36
N ARG A 55 -16.73 -24.52 -14.55
CA ARG A 55 -15.39 -24.76 -15.09
C ARG A 55 -14.58 -23.48 -15.29
N GLY A 56 -15.23 -22.33 -15.33
CA GLY A 56 -14.62 -21.02 -15.56
C GLY A 56 -14.10 -20.84 -16.99
N PRO A 57 -13.67 -19.61 -17.31
CA PRO A 57 -13.13 -19.31 -18.64
C PRO A 57 -11.82 -20.08 -18.88
N ALA A 58 -11.58 -20.42 -20.16
CA ALA A 58 -10.36 -21.10 -20.63
C ALA A 58 -10.09 -22.50 -20.01
N TYR A 59 -11.14 -23.23 -19.58
CA TYR A 59 -10.97 -24.57 -19.02
C TYR A 59 -10.20 -25.54 -19.96
N GLY A 60 -10.48 -25.50 -21.28
CA GLY A 60 -9.78 -26.33 -22.27
C GLY A 60 -8.26 -26.04 -22.31
N LEU A 61 -7.88 -24.79 -22.25
CA LEU A 61 -6.47 -24.38 -22.15
C LEU A 61 -5.84 -24.87 -20.84
N ARG A 62 -6.58 -24.79 -19.72
CA ARG A 62 -6.12 -25.28 -18.41
C ARG A 62 -5.87 -26.78 -18.39
N VAL A 63 -6.73 -27.55 -19.05
CA VAL A 63 -6.53 -29.01 -19.22
C VAL A 63 -5.32 -29.29 -20.10
N ALA A 64 -5.13 -28.54 -21.19
CA ALA A 64 -3.97 -28.72 -22.07
C ALA A 64 -2.66 -28.41 -21.36
N LEU A 65 -2.62 -27.31 -20.56
CA LEU A 65 -1.45 -26.94 -19.76
C LEU A 65 -1.20 -27.90 -18.59
N GLY A 66 -2.23 -28.54 -18.03
CA GLY A 66 -2.09 -29.57 -16.99
C GLY A 66 -1.39 -30.85 -17.44
N LYS A 67 -1.14 -30.99 -18.74
CA LYS A 67 -0.32 -32.10 -19.29
C LYS A 67 1.19 -31.85 -19.20
N ILE A 68 1.58 -30.60 -18.85
CA ILE A 68 2.98 -30.23 -18.69
C ILE A 68 3.43 -30.67 -17.28
N PRO A 69 4.56 -31.38 -17.14
CA PRO A 69 5.07 -31.82 -15.86
C PRO A 69 5.26 -30.64 -14.91
N GLY A 70 4.71 -30.72 -13.68
CA GLY A 70 4.77 -29.65 -12.66
C GLY A 70 3.60 -28.65 -12.70
N VAL A 71 2.73 -28.72 -13.71
CA VAL A 71 1.53 -27.88 -13.77
C VAL A 71 0.32 -28.66 -13.21
N PRO A 72 -0.35 -28.15 -12.16
CA PRO A 72 -1.50 -28.85 -11.59
C PRO A 72 -2.68 -28.84 -12.56
N SER A 73 -3.29 -30.00 -12.75
CA SER A 73 -4.54 -30.14 -13.50
C SER A 73 -5.67 -29.37 -12.81
N PRO A 74 -6.65 -28.82 -13.54
CA PRO A 74 -7.79 -28.15 -12.93
C PRO A 74 -8.57 -29.12 -12.04
N ALA A 75 -8.97 -28.66 -10.87
CA ALA A 75 -9.77 -29.46 -9.94
C ALA A 75 -11.14 -29.78 -10.55
N HIS A 76 -11.57 -31.03 -10.43
CA HIS A 76 -12.92 -31.42 -10.75
C HIS A 76 -13.90 -30.91 -9.68
N HIS A 77 -14.98 -30.31 -10.12
CA HIS A 77 -16.07 -29.84 -9.27
C HIS A 77 -17.35 -30.56 -9.64
N PRO A 78 -17.63 -31.75 -9.04
CA PRO A 78 -18.83 -32.50 -9.34
C PRO A 78 -20.06 -31.68 -8.97
N PHE A 79 -21.08 -31.76 -9.81
CA PHE A 79 -22.35 -31.13 -9.58
C PHE A 79 -23.11 -31.81 -8.45
N SER A 80 -23.70 -31.01 -7.55
CA SER A 80 -24.57 -31.47 -6.49
C SER A 80 -25.90 -30.73 -6.50
N PRO A 81 -27.03 -31.41 -6.71
CA PRO A 81 -28.37 -30.82 -6.70
C PRO A 81 -28.68 -30.15 -5.34
N LEU A 82 -28.20 -30.75 -4.24
CA LEU A 82 -28.39 -30.21 -2.89
C LEU A 82 -27.67 -28.86 -2.71
N VAL A 83 -26.44 -28.78 -3.20
CA VAL A 83 -25.65 -27.51 -3.15
C VAL A 83 -26.33 -26.44 -3.99
N LEU A 84 -26.85 -26.78 -5.17
CA LEU A 84 -27.59 -25.85 -6.04
C LEU A 84 -28.85 -25.30 -5.34
N GLN A 85 -29.63 -26.17 -4.66
CA GLN A 85 -30.79 -25.73 -3.88
C GLN A 85 -30.39 -24.80 -2.72
N GLN A 86 -29.29 -25.10 -2.05
CA GLN A 86 -28.74 -24.22 -1.00
C GLN A 86 -28.27 -22.88 -1.58
N ASP A 87 -27.75 -22.87 -2.80
CA ASP A 87 -27.35 -21.63 -3.47
C ASP A 87 -28.54 -20.74 -3.78
N VAL A 88 -29.69 -21.29 -4.17
CA VAL A 88 -30.93 -20.52 -4.32
C VAL A 88 -31.33 -19.84 -2.99
N VAL A 89 -31.23 -20.57 -1.88
CA VAL A 89 -31.52 -19.99 -0.54
C VAL A 89 -30.54 -18.87 -0.22
N ARG A 90 -29.23 -19.05 -0.48
CA ARG A 90 -28.21 -18.00 -0.26
C ARG A 90 -28.49 -16.75 -1.08
N LEU A 91 -28.83 -16.93 -2.36
CA LEU A 91 -29.16 -15.79 -3.25
C LEU A 91 -30.42 -15.05 -2.75
N ARG A 92 -31.47 -15.77 -2.35
CA ARG A 92 -32.68 -15.16 -1.76
C ARG A 92 -32.37 -14.40 -0.49
N GLN A 93 -31.54 -14.98 0.39
CA GLN A 93 -31.08 -14.30 1.62
C GLN A 93 -30.28 -13.02 1.31
N ALA A 94 -29.44 -13.02 0.28
CA ALA A 94 -28.69 -11.85 -0.15
C ALA A 94 -29.60 -10.73 -0.66
N TYR A 95 -30.63 -11.06 -1.45
CA TYR A 95 -31.63 -10.10 -1.87
C TYR A 95 -32.45 -9.55 -0.70
N ALA A 96 -32.88 -10.40 0.21
CA ALA A 96 -33.58 -9.98 1.44
C ALA A 96 -32.70 -9.06 2.29
N ALA A 97 -31.41 -9.39 2.45
CA ALA A 97 -30.45 -8.55 3.18
C ALA A 97 -30.24 -7.16 2.54
N ALA A 98 -30.43 -7.06 1.22
CA ALA A 98 -30.37 -5.81 0.47
C ALA A 98 -31.71 -5.03 0.43
N GLY A 99 -32.79 -5.56 1.06
CA GLY A 99 -34.09 -4.91 1.12
C GLY A 99 -35.11 -5.42 0.10
N TYR A 100 -34.80 -6.48 -0.65
CA TYR A 100 -35.67 -7.10 -1.66
C TYR A 100 -36.29 -8.39 -1.08
N PHE A 101 -37.17 -8.26 -0.11
CA PHE A 101 -37.74 -9.39 0.64
C PHE A 101 -38.67 -10.28 -0.19
N LEU A 102 -39.23 -9.76 -1.30
CA LEU A 102 -40.11 -10.49 -2.20
C LEU A 102 -39.35 -11.07 -3.40
N ALA A 103 -38.02 -11.04 -3.38
CA ALA A 103 -37.24 -11.58 -4.47
C ALA A 103 -37.42 -13.11 -4.60
N HIS A 104 -37.73 -13.55 -5.80
CA HIS A 104 -37.79 -14.95 -6.18
C HIS A 104 -36.58 -15.29 -7.01
N VAL A 105 -35.89 -16.35 -6.63
CA VAL A 105 -34.76 -16.90 -7.39
C VAL A 105 -35.11 -18.32 -7.74
N ARG A 106 -35.09 -18.62 -9.03
CA ARG A 106 -35.21 -19.95 -9.59
C ARG A 106 -33.99 -20.26 -10.43
N TYR A 107 -33.82 -21.50 -10.84
CA TYR A 107 -32.75 -21.88 -11.74
C TYR A 107 -33.30 -22.75 -12.86
N ASP A 108 -32.71 -22.59 -14.04
CA ASP A 108 -32.91 -23.45 -15.19
C ASP A 108 -31.62 -24.21 -15.48
N VAL A 109 -31.73 -25.51 -15.71
CA VAL A 109 -30.57 -26.38 -15.97
C VAL A 109 -30.71 -26.95 -17.37
N HIS A 110 -29.74 -26.68 -18.21
CA HIS A 110 -29.62 -27.25 -19.54
C HIS A 110 -28.48 -28.29 -19.54
N ARG A 111 -28.77 -29.53 -19.92
CA ARG A 111 -27.80 -30.62 -19.98
C ARG A 111 -27.30 -30.84 -21.41
N ASP A 112 -26.00 -30.83 -21.59
CA ASP A 112 -25.29 -31.28 -22.77
C ASP A 112 -24.94 -32.77 -22.56
N GLU A 113 -25.79 -33.67 -23.06
CA GLU A 113 -25.63 -35.10 -22.86
C GLU A 113 -24.36 -35.66 -23.52
N ALA A 114 -23.97 -35.11 -24.66
CA ALA A 114 -22.78 -35.56 -25.39
C ALA A 114 -21.47 -35.30 -24.63
N ARG A 115 -21.47 -34.27 -23.76
CA ARG A 115 -20.29 -33.84 -23.02
C ARG A 115 -20.40 -34.07 -21.51
N ASN A 116 -21.55 -34.57 -21.03
CA ASN A 116 -21.89 -34.71 -19.61
C ASN A 116 -21.68 -33.40 -18.80
N LEU A 117 -22.15 -32.26 -19.36
CA LEU A 117 -22.00 -30.95 -18.80
C LEU A 117 -23.34 -30.26 -18.56
N LEU A 118 -23.39 -29.40 -17.55
CA LEU A 118 -24.57 -28.60 -17.23
C LEU A 118 -24.30 -27.11 -17.42
N ASP A 119 -25.25 -26.42 -18.03
CA ASP A 119 -25.37 -24.97 -17.99
C ASP A 119 -26.45 -24.61 -17.00
N ILE A 120 -26.16 -23.75 -16.05
CA ILE A 120 -27.09 -23.30 -15.02
C ILE A 120 -27.36 -21.82 -15.22
N THR A 121 -28.62 -21.46 -15.31
CA THR A 121 -29.04 -20.04 -15.35
C THR A 121 -29.90 -19.76 -14.13
N PHE A 122 -29.42 -18.88 -13.25
CA PHE A 122 -30.24 -18.36 -12.16
C PHE A 122 -31.07 -17.19 -12.70
N VAL A 123 -32.39 -17.32 -12.57
CA VAL A 123 -33.36 -16.27 -12.95
C VAL A 123 -33.80 -15.59 -11.67
N CYS A 124 -33.44 -14.30 -11.58
CA CYS A 124 -33.70 -13.45 -10.43
C CYS A 124 -34.87 -12.52 -10.71
N GLU A 125 -36.00 -12.73 -10.06
CA GLU A 125 -37.14 -11.81 -10.07
C GLU A 125 -37.08 -11.01 -8.78
N GLU A 126 -36.42 -9.83 -8.86
CA GLU A 126 -36.06 -9.04 -7.65
C GLU A 126 -37.26 -8.43 -6.94
N GLY A 127 -38.33 -8.14 -7.67
CA GLY A 127 -39.50 -7.46 -7.15
C GLY A 127 -39.21 -6.00 -6.77
N ARG A 128 -40.14 -5.40 -6.03
CA ARG A 128 -39.95 -4.02 -5.53
C ARG A 128 -39.19 -4.05 -4.21
N PRO A 129 -38.18 -3.16 -4.03
CA PRO A 129 -37.49 -3.03 -2.74
C PRO A 129 -38.45 -2.47 -1.68
N LEU A 130 -38.24 -2.88 -0.44
CA LEU A 130 -38.93 -2.30 0.71
C LEU A 130 -38.24 -0.99 1.09
N LEU A 131 -38.84 0.15 0.75
CA LEU A 131 -38.26 1.48 0.96
C LEU A 131 -38.52 1.98 2.38
N LEU A 132 -37.54 2.60 2.99
CA LEU A 132 -37.66 3.23 4.30
C LEU A 132 -38.49 4.53 4.19
N ALA A 133 -39.78 4.48 4.55
CA ALA A 133 -40.64 5.65 4.63
C ALA A 133 -40.31 6.52 5.84
N ASP A 134 -39.99 5.89 6.96
CA ASP A 134 -39.57 6.58 8.17
C ASP A 134 -38.37 5.92 8.85
N VAL A 135 -37.49 6.78 9.42
CA VAL A 135 -36.36 6.37 10.25
C VAL A 135 -36.37 7.24 11.48
N SER A 136 -36.35 6.63 12.67
CA SER A 136 -36.40 7.35 13.93
C SER A 136 -35.34 6.80 14.91
N VAL A 137 -34.94 7.64 15.86
CA VAL A 137 -34.06 7.27 16.98
C VAL A 137 -34.74 7.78 18.26
N THR A 138 -35.08 6.84 19.15
CA THR A 138 -35.84 7.12 20.37
C THR A 138 -35.12 6.54 21.59
N GLY A 139 -35.59 6.92 22.79
CA GLY A 139 -35.19 6.29 24.05
C GLY A 139 -35.76 4.89 24.23
N ALA A 140 -35.75 4.40 25.48
CA ALA A 140 -36.22 3.06 25.84
C ALA A 140 -37.67 2.83 25.39
N ASP A 141 -38.50 3.85 25.55
CA ASP A 141 -39.87 3.90 25.03
C ASP A 141 -39.93 4.87 23.87
N SER A 142 -40.86 4.69 22.95
CA SER A 142 -41.03 5.56 21.78
C SER A 142 -41.31 7.03 22.14
N THR A 143 -41.70 7.31 23.40
CA THR A 143 -42.03 8.63 23.93
C THR A 143 -40.91 9.27 24.76
N THR A 144 -39.92 8.47 25.24
CA THR A 144 -38.85 8.98 26.08
C THR A 144 -37.80 9.68 25.23
N ALA A 145 -37.60 10.99 25.46
CA ALA A 145 -36.52 11.73 24.85
C ALA A 145 -35.16 11.30 25.45
N LEU A 146 -34.17 11.10 24.59
CA LEU A 146 -32.80 10.81 25.03
C LEU A 146 -32.16 12.07 25.60
N GLU A 147 -31.79 12.06 26.88
CA GLU A 147 -31.01 13.12 27.49
C GLU A 147 -29.57 13.03 27.05
N VAL A 148 -29.20 13.92 26.13
CA VAL A 148 -27.84 14.01 25.59
C VAL A 148 -27.13 15.19 26.22
N PRO A 149 -25.96 15.01 26.86
CA PRO A 149 -25.17 16.10 27.44
C PRO A 149 -24.90 17.23 26.42
N GLU A 150 -24.94 18.46 26.86
CA GLU A 150 -24.90 19.63 25.98
C GLU A 150 -23.63 19.69 25.14
N HIS A 151 -22.49 19.35 25.72
CA HIS A 151 -21.20 19.31 25.04
C HIS A 151 -21.13 18.25 23.92
N ASP A 152 -21.93 17.19 23.98
CA ASP A 152 -21.98 16.10 22.99
C ASP A 152 -23.11 16.24 21.96
N ARG A 153 -24.03 17.20 22.17
CA ARG A 153 -25.23 17.38 21.33
C ARG A 153 -24.90 17.58 19.84
N LYS A 154 -23.79 18.27 19.53
CA LYS A 154 -23.35 18.46 18.14
C LYS A 154 -22.95 17.13 17.47
N SER A 155 -22.23 16.27 18.17
CA SER A 155 -21.78 14.98 17.68
C SER A 155 -22.94 14.00 17.54
N TRP A 156 -23.84 13.97 18.49
CA TRP A 156 -25.08 13.20 18.48
C TRP A 156 -25.96 13.56 17.29
N ASN A 157 -26.27 14.86 17.14
CA ASN A 157 -27.10 15.34 16.03
C ASN A 157 -26.50 15.04 14.65
N ARG A 158 -25.17 14.99 14.53
CA ARG A 158 -24.49 14.56 13.31
C ARG A 158 -24.72 13.08 13.03
N LEU A 159 -24.59 12.23 14.07
CA LEU A 159 -24.82 10.80 13.96
C LEU A 159 -26.27 10.51 13.55
N VAL A 160 -27.24 11.08 14.28
CA VAL A 160 -28.67 10.92 13.99
C VAL A 160 -29.02 11.39 12.57
N ARG A 161 -28.56 12.58 12.17
CA ARG A 161 -28.79 13.06 10.78
C ARG A 161 -28.25 12.11 9.72
N ASN A 162 -27.11 11.46 9.98
CA ASN A 162 -26.55 10.49 9.03
C ASN A 162 -27.44 9.23 8.93
N LEU A 163 -28.04 8.80 10.03
CA LEU A 163 -29.00 7.68 10.04
C LEU A 163 -30.29 8.04 9.32
N LEU A 164 -30.82 9.25 9.56
CA LEU A 164 -32.04 9.74 8.90
C LEU A 164 -31.89 9.85 7.39
N ARG A 165 -30.68 9.97 6.84
CA ARG A 165 -30.40 9.93 5.39
C ARG A 165 -30.66 8.57 4.73
N GLN A 166 -30.96 7.54 5.52
CA GLN A 166 -31.40 6.24 4.99
C GLN A 166 -32.86 6.27 4.52
N ARG A 167 -33.65 7.28 4.91
CA ARG A 167 -35.03 7.45 4.46
C ARG A 167 -35.08 7.51 2.93
N GLY A 168 -36.03 6.82 2.32
CA GLY A 168 -36.17 6.67 0.88
C GLY A 168 -35.26 5.61 0.22
N LYS A 169 -34.36 4.98 1.00
CA LYS A 169 -33.50 3.89 0.50
C LYS A 169 -34.10 2.52 0.83
N PRO A 170 -33.68 1.45 0.16
CA PRO A 170 -34.05 0.09 0.55
C PRO A 170 -33.66 -0.24 1.98
N LEU A 171 -34.50 -0.99 2.70
CA LEU A 171 -34.21 -1.48 4.06
C LEU A 171 -33.12 -2.54 3.99
N ALA A 172 -31.86 -2.13 3.93
CA ALA A 172 -30.70 -3.02 3.96
C ALA A 172 -30.36 -3.41 5.41
N ILE A 173 -30.34 -4.70 5.70
CA ILE A 173 -30.09 -5.24 7.05
C ILE A 173 -28.73 -4.82 7.57
N GLU A 174 -27.71 -4.86 6.71
CA GLU A 174 -26.33 -4.45 7.04
C GLU A 174 -26.27 -2.97 7.47
N ALA A 175 -26.92 -2.07 6.70
CA ALA A 175 -26.95 -0.64 7.02
C ALA A 175 -27.72 -0.35 8.32
N ALA A 176 -28.80 -1.07 8.59
CA ALA A 176 -29.54 -0.95 9.83
C ALA A 176 -28.71 -1.44 11.03
N THR A 177 -28.04 -2.58 10.90
CA THR A 177 -27.14 -3.13 11.93
C THR A 177 -25.96 -2.20 12.22
N ASP A 178 -25.33 -1.66 11.20
CA ASP A 178 -24.23 -0.67 11.33
C ASP A 178 -24.73 0.60 12.05
N GLY A 179 -25.93 1.07 11.70
CA GLY A 179 -26.59 2.18 12.40
C GLY A 179 -26.79 1.92 13.89
N ARG A 180 -27.29 0.75 14.25
CA ARG A 180 -27.44 0.29 15.65
C ARG A 180 -26.09 0.29 16.37
N ASP A 181 -25.08 -0.29 15.77
CA ASP A 181 -23.77 -0.45 16.39
C ASP A 181 -23.06 0.91 16.59
N ARG A 182 -23.25 1.86 15.66
CA ARG A 182 -22.77 3.25 15.82
C ARG A 182 -23.48 3.97 16.96
N LEU A 183 -24.79 3.81 17.12
CA LEU A 183 -25.53 4.39 18.22
C LEU A 183 -25.06 3.81 19.57
N ARG A 184 -24.94 2.49 19.67
CA ARG A 184 -24.42 1.81 20.85
C ARG A 184 -23.00 2.26 21.18
N GLY A 185 -22.11 2.30 20.18
CA GLY A 185 -20.72 2.73 20.34
C GLY A 185 -20.60 4.18 20.81
N TRP A 186 -21.45 5.08 20.28
CA TRP A 186 -21.45 6.49 20.68
C TRP A 186 -21.68 6.68 22.18
N TRP A 187 -22.62 5.94 22.78
CA TRP A 187 -22.90 5.94 24.21
C TRP A 187 -21.81 5.23 25.02
N ARG A 188 -21.31 4.10 24.52
CA ARG A 188 -20.22 3.36 25.17
C ARG A 188 -18.91 4.16 25.22
N ASP A 189 -18.75 5.11 24.36
CA ASP A 189 -17.60 6.01 24.40
C ASP A 189 -17.77 7.21 25.37
N ARG A 190 -18.95 7.31 26.03
CA ARG A 190 -19.33 8.46 26.86
C ARG A 190 -19.86 8.08 28.23
N GLY A 191 -19.27 7.08 28.81
CA GLY A 191 -19.59 6.69 30.19
C GLY A 191 -20.67 5.64 30.34
N HIS A 192 -21.23 5.07 29.27
CA HIS A 192 -22.34 4.13 29.33
C HIS A 192 -21.93 2.73 28.82
N PRO A 193 -21.19 1.93 29.62
CA PRO A 193 -20.65 0.63 29.16
C PRO A 193 -21.74 -0.36 28.75
N LEU A 194 -22.89 -0.31 29.42
CA LEU A 194 -24.03 -1.19 29.19
C LEU A 194 -25.05 -0.65 28.19
N ALA A 195 -24.67 0.38 27.42
CA ALA A 195 -25.54 0.94 26.40
C ALA A 195 -26.02 -0.13 25.40
N LEU A 196 -27.33 -0.19 25.22
CA LEU A 196 -27.98 -1.07 24.26
C LEU A 196 -28.66 -0.25 23.18
N ALA A 197 -28.61 -0.76 21.97
CA ALA A 197 -29.41 -0.25 20.88
C ALA A 197 -30.10 -1.42 20.18
N THR A 198 -31.40 -1.32 19.97
CA THR A 198 -32.21 -2.34 19.28
C THR A 198 -32.82 -1.76 18.03
N ILE A 199 -33.08 -2.62 17.05
CA ILE A 199 -33.76 -2.29 15.81
C ILE A 199 -35.17 -2.81 15.86
N HIS A 200 -36.13 -1.94 15.62
CA HIS A 200 -37.52 -2.29 15.39
C HIS A 200 -37.93 -1.84 14.01
N SER A 201 -38.34 -2.77 13.18
CA SER A 201 -38.83 -2.48 11.84
C SER A 201 -40.26 -2.96 11.68
N HIS A 202 -41.06 -2.15 11.03
CA HIS A 202 -42.42 -2.52 10.63
C HIS A 202 -42.52 -2.36 9.11
N ALA A 203 -42.95 -3.43 8.43
CA ALA A 203 -43.03 -3.48 6.99
C ALA A 203 -44.49 -3.55 6.51
N ASP A 204 -44.87 -2.63 5.65
CA ASP A 204 -46.10 -2.69 4.85
C ASP A 204 -45.72 -3.23 3.45
N THR A 205 -45.91 -4.53 3.28
CA THR A 205 -45.56 -5.22 2.03
C THR A 205 -46.50 -4.83 0.89
N ALA A 206 -47.75 -4.41 1.17
CA ALA A 206 -48.70 -3.99 0.16
C ALA A 206 -48.27 -2.68 -0.50
N ARG A 207 -47.70 -1.77 0.30
CA ARG A 207 -47.17 -0.47 -0.19
C ARG A 207 -45.68 -0.51 -0.52
N SER A 208 -45.01 -1.61 -0.25
CA SER A 208 -43.53 -1.74 -0.37
C SER A 208 -42.77 -0.67 0.42
N VAL A 209 -43.21 -0.35 1.63
CA VAL A 209 -42.58 0.60 2.54
C VAL A 209 -42.32 0.00 3.90
N ALA A 210 -41.31 0.51 4.61
CA ALA A 210 -41.01 0.12 5.99
C ALA A 210 -40.69 1.35 6.85
N SER A 211 -41.00 1.23 8.14
CA SER A 211 -40.44 2.13 9.17
C SER A 211 -39.31 1.43 9.91
N LEU A 212 -38.28 2.17 10.28
CA LEU A 212 -37.10 1.72 11.00
C LEU A 212 -36.94 2.59 12.26
N ALA A 213 -37.13 2.00 13.43
CA ALA A 213 -36.88 2.68 14.68
C ALA A 213 -35.69 2.09 15.41
N TYR A 214 -34.73 2.92 15.74
CA TYR A 214 -33.61 2.60 16.62
C TYR A 214 -34.02 2.99 18.03
N ARG A 215 -34.13 2.01 18.94
CA ARG A 215 -34.34 2.27 20.36
C ARG A 215 -33.03 2.17 21.10
N VAL A 216 -32.68 3.21 21.84
CA VAL A 216 -31.40 3.33 22.54
C VAL A 216 -31.70 3.42 24.05
N VAL A 217 -31.03 2.56 24.79
CA VAL A 217 -31.03 2.58 26.27
C VAL A 217 -29.58 2.83 26.69
N PRO A 218 -29.25 4.03 27.16
CA PRO A 218 -27.87 4.33 27.56
C PRO A 218 -27.35 3.46 28.70
N GLY A 219 -28.22 3.08 29.63
CA GLY A 219 -27.81 2.39 30.84
C GLY A 219 -27.12 3.32 31.85
N PRO A 220 -26.63 2.80 32.97
CA PRO A 220 -25.97 3.59 34.01
C PRO A 220 -24.64 4.20 33.50
N PHE A 221 -24.34 5.40 34.03
CA PHE A 221 -23.06 6.03 33.82
C PHE A 221 -22.00 5.37 34.71
N ALA A 222 -20.82 5.08 34.17
CA ALA A 222 -19.72 4.44 34.88
C ALA A 222 -18.42 5.16 34.67
N ARG A 223 -17.49 5.00 35.61
CA ARG A 223 -16.12 5.51 35.54
C ARG A 223 -15.14 4.37 35.60
N PHE A 224 -13.98 4.57 35.02
CA PHE A 224 -12.85 3.64 35.16
C PHE A 224 -12.31 3.66 36.57
N GLY A 225 -11.99 2.49 37.09
CA GLY A 225 -11.21 2.30 38.30
C GLY A 225 -9.71 2.13 37.99
N ASP A 226 -9.02 1.47 38.88
CA ASP A 226 -7.59 1.21 38.72
C ASP A 226 -7.31 0.24 37.57
N VAL A 227 -6.15 0.44 36.96
CA VAL A 227 -5.66 -0.43 35.89
C VAL A 227 -4.78 -1.50 36.50
N ASP A 228 -5.22 -2.75 36.41
CA ASP A 228 -4.48 -3.94 36.84
C ASP A 228 -3.76 -4.60 35.67
N VAL A 229 -2.45 -4.89 35.85
CA VAL A 229 -1.59 -5.40 34.78
C VAL A 229 -1.09 -6.79 35.15
N GLU A 230 -1.44 -7.77 34.32
CA GLU A 230 -1.11 -9.19 34.53
C GLU A 230 -0.25 -9.75 33.37
N GLY A 231 0.55 -10.78 33.66
CA GLY A 231 1.27 -11.58 32.67
C GLY A 231 2.55 -10.96 32.14
N THR A 232 3.03 -9.88 32.75
CA THR A 232 4.36 -9.31 32.44
C THR A 232 5.48 -10.16 33.07
N ARG A 233 6.57 -10.35 32.32
CA ARG A 233 7.77 -11.06 32.77
C ARG A 233 8.99 -10.17 32.80
N SER A 234 9.30 -9.57 31.64
CA SER A 234 10.45 -8.69 31.43
C SER A 234 10.05 -7.22 31.31
N LEU A 235 8.77 -6.96 31.01
CA LEU A 235 8.24 -5.62 30.85
C LEU A 235 7.71 -5.11 32.20
N PRO A 236 8.22 -3.99 32.75
CA PRO A 236 7.71 -3.43 34.01
C PRO A 236 6.24 -3.02 33.86
N ALA A 237 5.39 -3.37 34.85
CA ALA A 237 3.97 -2.99 34.86
C ALA A 237 3.78 -1.45 34.76
N GLY A 238 4.67 -0.67 35.34
CA GLY A 238 4.67 0.80 35.22
C GLY A 238 4.85 1.29 33.78
N THR A 239 5.54 0.55 32.89
CA THR A 239 5.62 0.88 31.46
C THR A 239 4.28 0.65 30.77
N VAL A 240 3.61 -0.46 31.08
CA VAL A 240 2.28 -0.76 30.54
C VAL A 240 1.28 0.32 30.96
N ARG A 241 1.28 0.68 32.26
CA ARG A 241 0.40 1.72 32.80
C ARG A 241 0.62 3.08 32.13
N ARG A 242 1.86 3.49 31.92
CA ARG A 242 2.18 4.75 31.20
C ARG A 242 1.69 4.80 29.75
N LEU A 243 1.59 3.65 29.09
CA LEU A 243 1.08 3.52 27.72
C LEU A 243 -0.42 3.31 27.65
N THR A 244 -1.07 3.21 28.80
CA THR A 244 -2.53 3.09 28.95
C THR A 244 -3.11 4.50 29.15
N PRO A 245 -3.77 5.11 28.15
CA PRO A 245 -4.36 6.43 28.26
C PRO A 245 -5.73 6.36 28.99
N ILE A 246 -5.75 5.77 30.17
CA ILE A 246 -6.91 5.61 31.04
C ILE A 246 -6.45 5.93 32.45
N ASP A 247 -7.07 6.95 33.06
CA ASP A 247 -6.87 7.30 34.44
C ASP A 247 -8.07 6.86 35.29
N SER A 248 -7.80 6.50 36.55
CA SER A 248 -8.86 6.18 37.53
C SER A 248 -9.75 7.40 37.73
N GLY A 249 -11.07 7.21 37.63
CA GLY A 249 -12.05 8.27 37.69
C GLY A 249 -12.49 8.84 36.35
N ASP A 250 -11.81 8.56 35.27
CA ASP A 250 -12.25 8.94 33.91
C ASP A 250 -13.59 8.28 33.55
N ALA A 251 -14.40 8.99 32.76
CA ALA A 251 -15.61 8.39 32.20
C ALA A 251 -15.27 7.17 31.35
N TYR A 252 -16.02 6.09 31.52
CA TYR A 252 -15.84 4.90 30.69
C TYR A 252 -15.87 5.23 29.20
N SER A 253 -14.97 4.65 28.42
CA SER A 253 -14.92 4.77 26.97
C SER A 253 -14.41 3.48 26.33
N ALA A 254 -15.23 2.83 25.52
CA ALA A 254 -14.84 1.65 24.75
C ALA A 254 -13.68 1.97 23.78
N ALA A 255 -13.68 3.17 23.21
CA ALA A 255 -12.60 3.66 22.38
C ALA A 255 -11.29 3.86 23.16
N ALA A 256 -11.33 4.16 24.46
CA ALA A 256 -10.12 4.26 25.30
C ALA A 256 -9.50 2.87 25.52
N LEU A 257 -10.31 1.84 25.77
CA LEU A 257 -9.84 0.45 25.87
C LEU A 257 -9.17 -0.01 24.57
N GLU A 258 -9.80 0.27 23.44
CA GLU A 258 -9.23 -0.09 22.13
C GLU A 258 -7.93 0.70 21.83
N ARG A 259 -7.88 1.99 22.17
CA ARG A 259 -6.65 2.80 22.06
C ARG A 259 -5.53 2.23 22.94
N THR A 260 -5.84 1.79 24.17
CA THR A 260 -4.89 1.11 25.06
C THR A 260 -4.35 -0.15 24.40
N ARG A 261 -5.24 -1.00 23.87
CA ARG A 261 -4.85 -2.22 23.17
C ARG A 261 -3.92 -1.94 21.98
N LEU A 262 -4.24 -0.92 21.18
CA LEU A 262 -3.43 -0.52 20.03
C LEU A 262 -2.07 0.07 20.45
N SER A 263 -2.03 0.88 21.52
CA SER A 263 -0.78 1.44 22.04
C SER A 263 0.16 0.35 22.57
N LEU A 264 -0.39 -0.62 23.28
CA LEU A 264 0.39 -1.74 23.80
C LEU A 264 0.87 -2.69 22.70
N LYS A 265 0.09 -2.91 21.65
CA LYS A 265 0.51 -3.68 20.46
C LYS A 265 1.69 -3.07 19.71
N GLN A 266 2.00 -1.78 19.92
CA GLN A 266 3.19 -1.15 19.33
C GLN A 266 4.49 -1.59 20.00
N LEU A 267 4.43 -2.23 21.17
CA LEU A 267 5.59 -2.83 21.83
C LEU A 267 5.95 -4.13 21.12
N SER A 268 7.12 -4.19 20.51
CA SER A 268 7.59 -5.38 19.76
C SER A 268 7.63 -6.65 20.63
N ILE A 269 7.81 -6.49 21.95
CA ILE A 269 7.87 -7.61 22.91
C ILE A 269 6.48 -8.23 23.16
N ILE A 270 5.39 -7.52 22.92
CA ILE A 270 4.04 -8.01 23.22
C ILE A 270 3.52 -8.84 22.05
N ARG A 271 3.30 -10.13 22.32
CA ARG A 271 2.69 -11.06 21.37
C ARG A 271 1.16 -10.98 21.37
N VAL A 272 0.58 -10.97 22.58
CA VAL A 272 -0.88 -10.87 22.77
C VAL A 272 -1.16 -9.86 23.87
N VAL A 273 -2.14 -9.01 23.67
CA VAL A 273 -2.68 -8.12 24.69
C VAL A 273 -4.20 -8.18 24.66
N ASN A 274 -4.78 -8.40 25.84
CA ASN A 274 -6.19 -8.28 26.09
C ASN A 274 -6.43 -7.15 27.09
N VAL A 275 -7.39 -6.27 26.78
CA VAL A 275 -7.79 -5.16 27.65
C VAL A 275 -9.29 -5.27 27.86
N ASP A 276 -9.69 -5.61 29.04
CA ASP A 276 -11.08 -5.83 29.39
C ASP A 276 -11.46 -5.16 30.73
N VAL A 277 -12.76 -5.15 31.00
CA VAL A 277 -13.36 -4.74 32.25
C VAL A 277 -14.13 -5.94 32.77
N PRO A 278 -13.60 -6.70 33.74
CA PRO A 278 -14.19 -7.97 34.19
C PRO A 278 -15.63 -7.86 34.63
N ALA A 279 -16.01 -6.76 35.27
CA ALA A 279 -17.37 -6.52 35.71
C ALA A 279 -18.38 -6.48 34.55
N LEU A 280 -17.98 -6.05 33.35
CA LEU A 280 -18.86 -6.04 32.19
C LEU A 280 -19.02 -7.42 31.57
N ALA A 281 -17.97 -8.25 31.58
CA ALA A 281 -18.04 -9.63 31.11
C ALA A 281 -18.99 -10.49 32.01
N ALA A 282 -19.00 -10.24 33.31
CA ALA A 282 -19.91 -10.89 34.25
C ALA A 282 -21.37 -10.44 34.04
N ALA A 283 -21.59 -9.17 33.68
CA ALA A 283 -22.92 -8.64 33.39
C ALA A 283 -23.55 -9.17 32.09
N ASP A 284 -22.73 -9.46 31.08
CA ASP A 284 -23.20 -10.05 29.80
C ASP A 284 -23.62 -11.51 29.92
N THR A 285 -23.18 -12.22 30.97
CA THR A 285 -23.49 -13.64 31.22
C THR A 285 -24.66 -13.85 32.18
N SER A 286 -25.03 -12.83 32.95
CA SER A 286 -26.19 -12.90 33.88
C SER A 286 -27.46 -12.47 33.15
N ASP A 287 -28.52 -13.31 33.26
CA ASP A 287 -29.86 -13.03 32.73
C ASP A 287 -30.33 -11.62 33.16
N THR A 288 -30.86 -10.88 32.20
CA THR A 288 -31.15 -9.44 32.22
C THR A 288 -32.09 -8.93 33.33
N THR A 289 -32.49 -9.74 34.30
CA THR A 289 -33.43 -9.36 35.37
C THR A 289 -32.79 -8.97 36.70
N HIS A 290 -31.50 -9.26 36.95
CA HIS A 290 -30.91 -9.04 38.27
C HIS A 290 -29.51 -8.41 38.30
N GLY A 291 -29.00 -7.82 37.21
CA GLY A 291 -27.62 -7.40 37.10
C GLY A 291 -27.35 -5.92 36.85
N ALA A 292 -28.32 -5.03 36.95
CA ALA A 292 -28.04 -3.59 36.98
C ALA A 292 -27.54 -3.14 38.37
N GLY A 293 -26.71 -3.99 39.01
CA GLY A 293 -26.01 -3.65 40.23
C GLY A 293 -25.19 -2.39 40.01
N ASP A 294 -25.20 -1.57 40.95
CA ASP A 294 -24.54 -0.30 41.29
C ASP A 294 -23.31 0.12 40.46
N PHE A 295 -23.39 0.00 39.09
CA PHE A 295 -22.35 0.43 38.18
C PHE A 295 -22.12 1.95 38.22
N GLY A 296 -23.05 2.71 38.84
CA GLY A 296 -22.96 4.14 38.95
C GLY A 296 -22.11 4.65 40.12
N SER A 297 -21.90 3.85 41.15
CA SER A 297 -21.22 4.23 42.38
C SER A 297 -19.82 3.65 42.50
N THR A 298 -19.53 2.49 41.88
CA THR A 298 -18.26 1.81 41.99
C THR A 298 -17.44 1.97 40.68
N PRO A 299 -16.20 2.50 40.74
CA PRO A 299 -15.33 2.56 39.57
C PRO A 299 -15.05 1.15 39.03
N LEU A 300 -15.04 1.02 37.69
CA LEU A 300 -14.81 -0.24 36.99
C LEU A 300 -13.33 -0.52 36.83
N PRO A 301 -12.74 -1.53 37.47
CA PRO A 301 -11.34 -1.86 37.31
C PRO A 301 -11.09 -2.34 35.87
N VAL A 302 -9.97 -1.87 35.29
CA VAL A 302 -9.52 -2.26 33.94
C VAL A 302 -8.42 -3.31 34.10
N ARG A 303 -8.59 -4.47 33.48
CA ARG A 303 -7.58 -5.52 33.45
C ARG A 303 -6.84 -5.54 32.12
N VAL A 304 -5.51 -5.48 32.18
CA VAL A 304 -4.63 -5.57 31.03
C VAL A 304 -3.81 -6.85 31.14
N GLN A 305 -4.18 -7.86 30.36
CA GLN A 305 -3.46 -9.13 30.31
C GLN A 305 -2.50 -9.13 29.12
N ILE A 306 -1.23 -9.43 29.38
CA ILE A 306 -0.14 -9.42 28.41
C ILE A 306 0.49 -10.79 28.30
N THR A 307 0.76 -11.21 27.07
CA THR A 307 1.67 -12.32 26.79
C THR A 307 2.88 -11.78 26.03
N GLU A 308 4.05 -11.84 26.66
CA GLU A 308 5.31 -11.46 26.05
C GLU A 308 5.79 -12.53 25.07
N GLY A 309 6.39 -12.08 23.94
CA GLY A 309 7.09 -12.92 22.98
C GLY A 309 8.58 -13.03 23.30
N GLU A 310 9.33 -13.56 22.36
CA GLU A 310 10.78 -13.64 22.44
C GLU A 310 11.41 -12.24 22.48
N SER A 311 12.36 -12.05 23.39
CA SER A 311 13.04 -10.76 23.57
C SER A 311 14.06 -10.48 22.46
N ARG A 312 14.57 -11.50 21.80
CA ARG A 312 15.54 -11.38 20.71
C ARG A 312 15.05 -12.15 19.50
N VAL A 313 15.15 -11.52 18.35
CA VAL A 313 14.74 -12.10 17.06
C VAL A 313 15.83 -11.80 16.06
N ILE A 314 16.13 -12.77 15.22
CA ILE A 314 16.96 -12.62 14.04
C ILE A 314 16.09 -12.95 12.81
N GLY A 315 16.24 -12.18 11.77
CA GLY A 315 15.58 -12.39 10.49
C GLY A 315 16.53 -12.11 9.35
N GLY A 316 16.16 -12.54 8.16
CA GLY A 316 16.89 -12.22 6.94
C GLY A 316 16.05 -12.52 5.71
N ASP A 317 16.31 -11.74 4.69
CA ASP A 317 15.66 -11.84 3.38
C ASP A 317 16.73 -11.90 2.28
N LEU A 318 16.43 -12.63 1.21
CA LEU A 318 17.26 -12.73 0.02
C LEU A 318 16.41 -12.45 -1.22
N GLY A 319 16.90 -11.60 -2.08
CA GLY A 319 16.19 -11.20 -3.29
C GLY A 319 17.12 -10.99 -4.47
N TYR A 320 16.53 -10.71 -5.61
CA TYR A 320 17.22 -10.33 -6.84
C TYR A 320 16.39 -9.28 -7.58
N VAL A 321 17.08 -8.27 -8.10
CA VAL A 321 16.51 -7.28 -9.02
C VAL A 321 17.46 -7.05 -10.20
N THR A 322 16.89 -6.80 -11.38
CA THR A 322 17.66 -6.64 -12.62
C THR A 322 18.75 -5.56 -12.53
N ASP A 323 18.39 -4.44 -11.90
CA ASP A 323 19.24 -3.25 -11.85
C ASP A 323 20.31 -3.30 -10.74
N GLY A 324 20.05 -4.09 -9.68
CA GLY A 324 20.91 -4.13 -8.49
C GLY A 324 21.50 -5.51 -8.18
N GLY A 325 21.16 -6.52 -8.99
CA GLY A 325 21.65 -7.88 -8.78
C GLY A 325 21.10 -8.54 -7.52
N ILE A 326 21.91 -9.30 -6.80
CA ILE A 326 21.55 -9.97 -5.57
C ILE A 326 21.43 -8.96 -4.43
N ALA A 327 20.31 -9.01 -3.74
CA ALA A 327 20.06 -8.22 -2.53
C ALA A 327 19.84 -9.14 -1.34
N ALA A 328 20.44 -8.79 -0.21
CA ALA A 328 20.29 -9.50 1.06
C ALA A 328 19.99 -8.52 2.19
N GLU A 329 19.13 -8.92 3.09
CA GLU A 329 18.89 -8.19 4.35
C GLU A 329 19.07 -9.13 5.52
N ALA A 330 19.74 -8.65 6.57
CA ALA A 330 19.84 -9.30 7.86
C ALA A 330 19.40 -8.32 8.93
N ASN A 331 18.55 -8.77 9.83
CA ASN A 331 18.10 -7.96 10.94
C ASN A 331 18.24 -8.73 12.27
N TRP A 332 18.64 -8.03 13.30
CA TRP A 332 18.63 -8.50 14.68
C TRP A 332 17.88 -7.47 15.51
N GLU A 333 16.88 -7.93 16.25
CA GLU A 333 16.05 -7.08 17.11
C GLU A 333 16.10 -7.56 18.56
N HIS A 334 16.38 -6.64 19.49
CA HIS A 334 16.13 -6.82 20.91
C HIS A 334 14.90 -6.03 21.32
N ARG A 335 13.78 -6.72 21.59
CA ARG A 335 12.44 -6.17 21.74
C ARG A 335 12.14 -5.49 23.06
N ASN A 336 13.02 -5.66 24.05
CA ASN A 336 12.92 -5.00 25.36
C ASN A 336 14.31 -4.60 25.86
N PHE A 337 15.08 -3.91 25.03
CA PHE A 337 16.43 -3.46 25.34
C PHE A 337 16.42 -2.50 26.53
N SER A 338 17.20 -2.81 27.56
CA SER A 338 17.28 -2.02 28.81
C SER A 338 15.91 -1.80 29.51
N GLY A 339 14.93 -2.69 29.25
CA GLY A 339 13.58 -2.59 29.83
C GLY A 339 12.73 -1.47 29.21
N GLY A 340 11.54 -1.28 29.77
CA GLY A 340 10.64 -0.17 29.38
C GLY A 340 10.02 -0.29 27.99
N GLY A 341 10.07 -1.46 27.34
CA GLY A 341 9.52 -1.71 26.04
C GLY A 341 10.30 -1.07 24.88
N ARG A 342 11.55 -0.67 25.13
CA ARG A 342 12.44 -0.16 24.09
C ARG A 342 12.84 -1.28 23.16
N SER A 343 12.87 -1.02 21.85
CA SER A 343 13.47 -1.94 20.91
C SER A 343 14.77 -1.39 20.35
N LEU A 344 15.77 -2.27 20.24
CA LEU A 344 17.03 -2.00 19.56
C LEU A 344 17.10 -2.92 18.36
N ASN A 345 17.20 -2.32 17.17
CA ASN A 345 17.25 -3.04 15.90
C ASN A 345 18.58 -2.74 15.21
N LEU A 346 19.31 -3.79 14.82
CA LEU A 346 20.47 -3.72 13.94
C LEU A 346 20.07 -4.32 12.61
N THR A 347 20.14 -3.52 11.55
CA THR A 347 19.79 -3.93 10.19
C THR A 347 21.00 -3.76 9.29
N SER A 348 21.31 -4.80 8.53
CA SER A 348 22.29 -4.77 7.46
C SER A 348 21.59 -5.10 6.15
N THR A 349 21.67 -4.21 5.18
CA THR A 349 21.18 -4.45 3.80
C THR A 349 22.36 -4.38 2.85
N ALA A 350 22.42 -5.32 1.93
CA ALA A 350 23.44 -5.37 0.89
C ALA A 350 22.77 -5.60 -0.46
N GLN A 351 23.01 -4.72 -1.41
CA GLN A 351 22.67 -4.86 -2.82
C GLN A 351 23.98 -4.86 -3.58
N THR A 352 24.37 -6.02 -4.07
CA THR A 352 25.78 -6.29 -4.42
C THR A 352 26.17 -5.90 -5.82
N GLY A 353 25.22 -5.47 -6.68
CA GLY A 353 25.46 -5.32 -8.12
C GLY A 353 25.78 -6.64 -8.85
N TRP A 354 26.07 -7.71 -8.13
CA TRP A 354 26.46 -8.99 -8.70
C TRP A 354 25.28 -9.67 -9.42
N LEU A 355 25.53 -10.15 -10.64
CA LEU A 355 24.52 -10.69 -11.56
C LEU A 355 23.49 -9.65 -12.02
N ALA A 356 23.69 -8.35 -11.80
CA ALA A 356 22.84 -7.34 -12.39
C ALA A 356 22.91 -7.44 -13.93
N LEU A 357 21.78 -7.12 -14.59
CA LEU A 357 21.69 -7.09 -16.05
C LEU A 357 21.72 -5.64 -16.59
N ALA A 358 21.85 -4.67 -15.70
CA ALA A 358 22.01 -3.27 -16.07
C ALA A 358 23.47 -2.95 -16.44
N ASP A 359 23.67 -2.02 -17.37
CA ASP A 359 25.00 -1.56 -17.77
C ASP A 359 25.75 -0.88 -16.61
N THR A 360 25.01 -0.23 -15.70
CA THR A 360 25.52 0.33 -14.46
C THR A 360 24.76 -0.25 -13.27
N PRO A 361 25.27 -1.32 -12.65
CA PRO A 361 24.64 -1.92 -11.47
C PRO A 361 24.60 -0.95 -10.30
N ASP A 362 23.45 -0.89 -9.61
CA ASP A 362 23.34 -0.19 -8.33
C ASP A 362 23.89 -1.09 -7.20
N GLU A 363 25.01 -0.71 -6.60
CA GLU A 363 25.50 -1.33 -5.38
C GLU A 363 25.19 -0.43 -4.19
N ARG A 364 24.61 -1.02 -3.15
CA ARG A 364 24.24 -0.29 -1.93
C ARG A 364 24.33 -1.18 -0.72
N ASP A 365 25.23 -0.85 0.18
CA ASP A 365 25.40 -1.51 1.46
C ASP A 365 25.06 -0.53 2.59
N ARG A 366 24.18 -0.94 3.48
CA ARG A 366 23.79 -0.10 4.60
C ARG A 366 23.81 -0.90 5.90
N LEU A 367 24.43 -0.33 6.91
CA LEU A 367 24.34 -0.78 8.29
C LEU A 367 23.65 0.30 9.12
N GLY A 368 22.57 -0.06 9.78
CA GLY A 368 21.78 0.84 10.60
C GLY A 368 21.50 0.27 11.98
N LEU A 369 21.59 1.10 13.00
CA LEU A 369 21.16 0.80 14.35
C LEU A 369 19.99 1.70 14.71
N ALA A 370 18.87 1.15 15.18
CA ALA A 370 17.70 1.94 15.55
C ALA A 370 17.27 1.63 17.00
N LEU A 371 17.34 2.63 17.86
CA LEU A 371 16.76 2.60 19.19
C LEU A 371 15.40 3.27 19.18
N ARG A 372 14.35 2.51 19.43
CA ARG A 372 12.95 2.99 19.47
C ARG A 372 12.45 3.03 20.91
N GLN A 373 11.98 4.21 21.36
CA GLN A 373 11.33 4.44 22.65
C GLN A 373 9.83 4.66 22.41
N PRO A 374 8.97 3.68 22.72
CA PRO A 374 7.52 3.87 22.67
C PRO A 374 7.05 4.77 23.83
N GLY A 375 5.95 5.50 23.60
CA GLY A 375 5.42 6.44 24.59
C GLY A 375 6.35 7.64 24.87
N PHE A 376 7.12 8.03 23.86
CA PHE A 376 7.98 9.22 23.97
C PHE A 376 7.14 10.48 23.81
N LEU A 377 7.16 11.35 24.84
CA LEU A 377 6.33 12.58 24.95
C LEU A 377 4.82 12.35 25.05
N HIS A 378 4.27 11.32 24.42
CA HIS A 378 2.86 10.99 24.42
C HIS A 378 2.67 9.48 24.21
N PRO A 379 1.68 8.80 24.84
CA PRO A 379 1.48 7.35 24.74
C PRO A 379 1.39 6.80 23.30
N GLN A 380 0.93 7.60 22.36
CA GLN A 380 0.77 7.23 20.94
C GLN A 380 1.97 7.58 20.06
N LEU A 381 3.02 8.21 20.61
CA LEU A 381 4.23 8.58 19.89
C LEU A 381 5.38 7.65 20.26
N ALA A 382 6.20 7.32 19.27
CA ALA A 382 7.47 6.66 19.49
C ALA A 382 8.60 7.58 19.03
N GLY A 383 9.62 7.75 19.88
CA GLY A 383 10.88 8.39 19.52
C GLY A 383 11.81 7.34 18.92
N VAL A 384 12.54 7.66 17.87
CA VAL A 384 13.53 6.78 17.24
C VAL A 384 14.83 7.56 17.07
N LEU A 385 15.92 6.96 17.51
CA LEU A 385 17.29 7.40 17.24
C LEU A 385 17.94 6.34 16.36
N ALA A 386 18.37 6.72 15.15
CA ALA A 386 18.88 5.76 14.18
C ALA A 386 20.17 6.26 13.49
N PRO A 387 21.36 6.01 14.06
CA PRO A 387 22.62 6.15 13.35
C PRO A 387 22.74 5.10 12.24
N PHE A 388 23.41 5.48 11.14
CA PHE A 388 23.65 4.60 10.00
C PHE A 388 24.94 4.94 9.29
N VAL A 389 25.47 3.96 8.58
CA VAL A 389 26.48 4.12 7.54
C VAL A 389 25.95 3.44 6.28
N GLU A 390 26.14 4.10 5.13
CA GLU A 390 25.71 3.61 3.83
C GLU A 390 26.84 3.80 2.83
N TYR A 391 27.25 2.73 2.20
CA TYR A 391 28.08 2.75 1.00
C TYR A 391 27.18 2.67 -0.21
N ARG A 392 27.50 3.45 -1.24
CA ARG A 392 26.79 3.48 -2.51
C ARG A 392 27.76 3.56 -3.66
N ASP A 393 27.56 2.71 -4.65
CA ASP A 393 28.20 2.77 -5.95
C ASP A 393 27.12 2.61 -7.02
N ASP A 394 26.73 3.71 -7.63
CA ASP A 394 25.67 3.74 -8.63
C ASP A 394 26.09 4.53 -9.87
N SER A 395 25.17 4.70 -10.81
CA SER A 395 25.41 5.46 -12.03
C SER A 395 25.79 6.94 -11.81
N GLN A 396 25.71 7.48 -10.60
CA GLN A 396 26.02 8.89 -10.31
C GLN A 396 27.36 9.08 -9.63
N ASP A 397 27.64 8.30 -8.62
CA ASP A 397 28.86 8.41 -7.82
C ASP A 397 29.14 7.15 -7.00
N ARG A 398 30.37 7.05 -6.53
CA ARG A 398 30.77 6.15 -5.44
C ARG A 398 30.96 6.98 -4.18
N SER A 399 30.23 6.65 -3.12
CA SER A 399 30.22 7.45 -1.92
C SER A 399 29.95 6.64 -0.66
N THR A 400 30.41 7.19 0.48
CA THR A 400 30.08 6.66 1.81
C THR A 400 29.37 7.74 2.61
N GLN A 401 28.20 7.43 3.16
CA GLN A 401 27.42 8.36 3.94
C GLN A 401 27.34 7.90 5.40
N TYR A 402 27.62 8.81 6.30
CA TYR A 402 27.46 8.62 7.76
C TYR A 402 26.33 9.55 8.23
N GLY A 403 25.44 9.05 9.04
CA GLY A 403 24.35 9.91 9.48
C GLY A 403 23.61 9.43 10.71
N VAL A 404 22.80 10.33 11.25
CA VAL A 404 21.89 10.07 12.35
C VAL A 404 20.52 10.60 11.99
N ASN A 405 19.51 9.75 12.18
CA ASN A 405 18.11 10.12 12.02
C ASN A 405 17.41 10.12 13.39
N LEU A 406 16.78 11.22 13.73
CA LEU A 406 15.91 11.38 14.89
C LEU A 406 14.46 11.47 14.41
N SER A 407 13.59 10.60 14.88
CA SER A 407 12.21 10.61 14.40
C SER A 407 11.19 10.52 15.52
N LEU A 408 10.06 11.20 15.33
CA LEU A 408 8.83 11.03 16.07
C LEU A 408 7.83 10.33 15.17
N VAL A 409 7.39 9.15 15.57
CA VAL A 409 6.50 8.31 14.77
C VAL A 409 5.19 8.09 15.50
N ARG A 410 4.07 8.40 14.84
CA ARG A 410 2.73 8.04 15.27
C ARG A 410 2.15 7.00 14.34
N GLN A 411 1.87 5.81 14.84
CA GLN A 411 1.22 4.75 14.09
C GLN A 411 -0.20 4.54 14.62
N VAL A 412 -1.18 4.71 13.75
CA VAL A 412 -2.60 4.55 14.09
C VAL A 412 -3.08 3.17 13.66
N SER A 413 -2.63 2.70 12.49
CA SER A 413 -2.93 1.36 11.96
C SER A 413 -1.81 0.92 11.01
N GLN A 414 -1.93 -0.26 10.44
CA GLN A 414 -0.99 -0.76 9.43
C GLN A 414 -0.86 0.17 8.21
N PHE A 415 -1.94 0.88 7.85
CA PHE A 415 -2.01 1.76 6.69
C PHE A 415 -2.19 3.24 7.05
N GLN A 416 -1.96 3.60 8.31
CA GLN A 416 -2.08 4.97 8.78
C GLN A 416 -0.94 5.27 9.75
N SER A 417 0.00 6.07 9.30
CA SER A 417 1.12 6.56 10.11
C SER A 417 1.50 7.97 9.70
N ALA A 418 2.12 8.69 10.62
CA ALA A 418 2.77 9.96 10.36
C ALA A 418 4.10 9.98 11.09
N SER A 419 5.13 10.57 10.47
CA SER A 419 6.44 10.73 11.08
C SER A 419 7.00 12.11 10.79
N LEU A 420 7.63 12.69 11.81
CA LEU A 420 8.48 13.87 11.70
C LEU A 420 9.89 13.40 12.00
N SER A 421 10.81 13.59 11.08
CA SER A 421 12.21 13.21 11.26
C SER A 421 13.16 14.38 11.02
N TYR A 422 14.26 14.38 11.74
CA TYR A 422 15.41 15.23 11.51
C TYR A 422 16.62 14.36 11.24
N GLN A 423 17.22 14.53 10.08
CA GLN A 423 18.42 13.83 9.66
C GLN A 423 19.59 14.79 9.55
N ILE A 424 20.72 14.37 10.09
CA ILE A 424 22.03 14.98 9.85
C ILE A 424 22.94 13.91 9.29
N ALA A 425 23.58 14.21 8.16
CA ALA A 425 24.47 13.25 7.51
C ALA A 425 25.60 13.98 6.77
N ASP A 426 26.71 13.32 6.69
CA ASP A 426 27.89 13.68 5.88
C ASP A 426 28.14 12.57 4.86
N ARG A 427 28.20 12.94 3.59
CA ARG A 427 28.47 12.01 2.52
C ARG A 427 29.78 12.36 1.86
N GLU A 428 30.75 11.47 1.99
CA GLU A 428 32.04 11.53 1.34
C GLU A 428 31.95 10.88 -0.03
N ILE A 429 32.26 11.65 -1.06
CA ILE A 429 32.25 11.21 -2.44
C ILE A 429 33.65 10.82 -2.83
N HIS A 430 33.85 9.54 -3.17
CA HIS A 430 35.14 8.98 -3.56
C HIS A 430 35.39 9.11 -5.06
N GLU A 431 34.31 9.02 -5.85
CA GLU A 431 34.37 9.08 -7.31
C GLU A 431 33.07 9.66 -7.84
N TYR A 432 33.16 10.71 -8.65
CA TYR A 432 32.04 11.20 -9.43
C TYR A 432 32.00 10.49 -10.78
N ARG A 433 30.88 9.95 -11.14
CA ARG A 433 30.55 9.55 -12.50
C ARG A 433 29.88 10.74 -13.17
N ALA A 434 30.70 11.71 -13.54
CA ALA A 434 30.22 12.92 -14.18
C ALA A 434 30.08 12.63 -15.67
N GLY A 435 28.87 12.42 -16.14
CA GLY A 435 28.57 12.71 -17.50
C GLY A 435 28.74 14.20 -17.77
N ASP A 436 29.19 14.54 -18.97
CA ASP A 436 29.34 15.93 -19.40
C ASP A 436 27.97 16.66 -19.31
N LEU A 437 27.92 17.69 -18.50
CA LEU A 437 26.80 18.65 -18.45
C LEU A 437 26.98 19.74 -19.53
N ALA A 438 27.82 19.48 -20.56
CA ALA A 438 28.01 20.43 -21.62
C ALA A 438 26.68 20.84 -22.23
N SER A 439 26.29 22.04 -21.93
CA SER A 439 25.47 22.85 -22.80
C SER A 439 26.11 22.78 -24.18
N GLY A 440 25.37 22.44 -25.23
CA GLY A 440 25.84 22.06 -26.56
C GLY A 440 26.78 23.01 -27.34
N GLU A 441 27.59 23.82 -26.67
CA GLU A 441 28.60 24.69 -27.22
C GLU A 441 29.99 24.51 -26.60
N ILE A 442 30.17 23.70 -25.56
CA ILE A 442 31.50 23.40 -25.05
C ILE A 442 32.06 22.28 -25.93
N ASP A 443 33.13 22.63 -26.68
CA ASP A 443 33.96 21.67 -27.37
C ASP A 443 34.36 20.55 -26.40
N LEU A 444 34.03 19.30 -26.74
CA LEU A 444 34.35 18.12 -25.93
C LEU A 444 35.83 18.09 -25.51
N LEU A 445 36.71 18.57 -26.35
CA LEU A 445 38.16 18.66 -26.08
C LEU A 445 38.44 19.65 -24.94
N THR A 446 37.74 20.77 -24.88
CA THR A 446 37.87 21.79 -23.82
C THR A 446 37.36 21.26 -22.52
N PHE A 447 36.23 20.51 -22.55
CA PHE A 447 35.69 19.83 -21.38
C PHE A 447 36.65 18.75 -20.87
N LEU A 448 37.12 17.85 -21.72
CA LEU A 448 38.08 16.81 -21.36
C LEU A 448 39.36 17.39 -20.73
N THR A 449 39.80 18.54 -21.24
CA THR A 449 40.95 19.25 -20.68
C THR A 449 40.68 19.87 -19.34
N GLN A 450 39.48 20.42 -19.11
CA GLN A 450 39.05 20.97 -17.82
C GLN A 450 38.84 19.90 -16.76
N VAL A 451 38.22 18.76 -17.11
CA VAL A 451 38.03 17.59 -16.21
C VAL A 451 39.40 16.98 -15.86
N ALA A 452 40.30 16.84 -16.81
CA ALA A 452 41.65 16.33 -16.56
C ALA A 452 42.50 17.29 -15.69
N GLN A 453 42.18 18.59 -15.66
CA GLN A 453 42.88 19.60 -14.86
C GLN A 453 42.29 19.86 -13.46
N GLY A 454 41.41 19.01 -12.94
CA GLY A 454 40.94 19.07 -11.54
C GLY A 454 39.75 19.96 -11.30
N ALA A 455 38.93 20.25 -12.33
CA ALA A 455 37.64 20.94 -12.11
C ALA A 455 36.69 20.13 -11.21
N LEU A 456 36.83 18.82 -11.12
CA LEU A 456 36.14 17.93 -10.17
C LEU A 456 36.56 18.19 -8.70
N ASP A 457 37.79 18.64 -8.45
CA ASP A 457 38.27 19.02 -7.11
C ASP A 457 37.48 20.21 -6.53
N SER A 458 36.85 21.03 -7.38
CA SER A 458 36.06 22.18 -6.97
C SER A 458 34.65 21.81 -6.44
N LEU A 459 34.15 20.59 -6.72
CA LEU A 459 32.85 20.14 -6.27
C LEU A 459 32.83 19.72 -4.79
N GLY A 460 34.01 19.56 -4.18
CA GLY A 460 34.16 19.13 -2.80
C GLY A 460 33.94 17.62 -2.62
N SER A 461 34.79 16.99 -1.84
CA SER A 461 34.73 15.55 -1.52
C SER A 461 33.62 15.18 -0.53
N SER A 462 32.89 16.17 0.02
CA SER A 462 31.90 15.95 1.08
C SER A 462 30.65 16.81 0.88
N VAL A 463 29.49 16.16 0.96
CA VAL A 463 28.16 16.79 0.93
C VAL A 463 27.48 16.62 2.28
N LYS A 464 27.39 17.71 3.01
CA LYS A 464 26.71 17.74 4.31
C LYS A 464 25.23 18.02 4.14
N SER A 465 24.38 17.24 4.78
CA SER A 465 22.94 17.41 4.75
C SER A 465 22.35 17.52 6.16
N SER A 466 21.43 18.44 6.34
CA SER A 466 20.67 18.63 7.57
C SER A 466 19.24 18.95 7.18
N THR A 467 18.31 18.00 7.38
CA THR A 467 16.96 18.09 6.81
C THR A 467 15.89 17.66 7.79
N PHE A 468 14.77 18.36 7.79
CA PHE A 468 13.51 17.92 8.39
C PHE A 468 12.65 17.25 7.31
N THR A 469 12.04 16.13 7.68
CA THR A 469 11.09 15.43 6.79
C THR A 469 9.80 15.15 7.55
N LEU A 470 8.68 15.62 7.02
CA LEU A 470 7.34 15.20 7.42
C LEU A 470 6.83 14.23 6.40
N SER A 471 6.53 13.00 6.82
CA SER A 471 6.01 11.97 5.93
C SER A 471 4.87 11.20 6.57
N GLY A 472 4.10 10.50 5.76
CA GLY A 472 2.99 9.71 6.25
C GLY A 472 2.55 8.63 5.28
N ILE A 473 1.76 7.71 5.82
CA ILE A 473 1.01 6.71 5.06
C ILE A 473 -0.45 6.88 5.45
N THR A 474 -1.33 6.99 4.47
CA THR A 474 -2.77 7.03 4.71
C THR A 474 -3.53 6.24 3.65
N GLY A 475 -4.54 5.49 4.08
CA GLY A 475 -5.35 4.70 3.15
C GLY A 475 -5.92 3.45 3.79
N LYS A 476 -6.40 2.56 2.93
CA LYS A 476 -6.93 1.26 3.32
C LYS A 476 -6.75 0.27 2.17
N LEU A 477 -6.28 -0.92 2.49
CA LEU A 477 -6.23 -2.06 1.57
C LEU A 477 -7.00 -3.23 2.19
N ASP A 478 -7.55 -4.07 1.34
CA ASP A 478 -8.19 -5.33 1.75
C ASP A 478 -7.18 -6.37 2.26
N HIS A 479 -5.97 -6.37 1.69
CA HIS A 479 -4.89 -7.27 2.09
C HIS A 479 -3.53 -6.60 1.91
N ALA A 480 -2.64 -6.72 2.91
CA ALA A 480 -1.35 -6.02 2.89
C ALA A 480 -0.37 -6.55 1.85
N ALA A 481 -0.23 -7.88 1.76
CA ALA A 481 0.75 -8.52 0.88
C ALA A 481 0.24 -8.74 -0.56
N ASN A 482 -1.08 -8.79 -0.77
CA ASN A 482 -1.67 -9.02 -2.08
C ASN A 482 -2.97 -8.21 -2.21
N PRO A 483 -2.88 -6.89 -2.29
CA PRO A 483 -4.04 -6.02 -2.34
C PRO A 483 -4.80 -6.18 -3.66
N ARG A 484 -6.12 -6.20 -3.56
CA ARG A 484 -7.03 -6.25 -4.70
C ARG A 484 -8.02 -5.09 -4.72
N LEU A 485 -8.26 -4.50 -3.54
CA LEU A 485 -9.15 -3.36 -3.37
C LEU A 485 -8.56 -2.38 -2.38
N GLY A 486 -8.54 -1.12 -2.76
CA GLY A 486 -8.20 -0.01 -1.88
C GLY A 486 -7.21 0.96 -2.47
N ILE A 487 -6.82 1.93 -1.66
CA ILE A 487 -5.85 2.97 -2.03
C ILE A 487 -4.94 3.27 -0.85
N ILE A 488 -3.67 3.49 -1.14
CA ILE A 488 -2.66 4.02 -0.21
C ILE A 488 -2.01 5.24 -0.82
N LEU A 489 -1.87 6.29 -0.02
CA LEU A 489 -1.14 7.51 -0.32
C LEU A 489 0.06 7.62 0.62
N ARG A 490 1.19 8.06 0.09
CA ARG A 490 2.43 8.33 0.83
C ARG A 490 2.93 9.73 0.49
N PRO A 491 2.44 10.76 1.18
CA PRO A 491 2.97 12.12 1.06
C PRO A 491 4.28 12.26 1.86
N ALA A 492 5.21 13.05 1.32
CA ALA A 492 6.41 13.48 2.03
C ALA A 492 6.76 14.93 1.68
N VAL A 493 7.20 15.67 2.68
CA VAL A 493 7.76 17.01 2.53
C VAL A 493 9.08 17.07 3.29
N GLN A 494 10.13 17.45 2.60
CA GLN A 494 11.47 17.60 3.15
C GLN A 494 11.94 19.04 3.00
N VAL A 495 12.60 19.55 4.01
CA VAL A 495 13.17 20.92 4.01
C VAL A 495 14.53 20.92 4.67
N THR A 496 15.47 21.63 4.09
CA THR A 496 16.78 21.87 4.71
C THR A 496 16.62 22.65 6.00
N ALA A 497 17.26 22.17 7.08
CA ALA A 497 17.26 22.88 8.35
C ALA A 497 17.97 24.24 8.24
N PRO A 498 17.52 25.27 8.95
CA PRO A 498 18.09 26.61 8.88
C PRO A 498 19.40 26.70 9.70
N ASN A 499 20.37 25.85 9.38
CA ASN A 499 21.69 25.84 10.03
C ASN A 499 22.81 25.89 8.98
N ARG A 500 24.05 26.09 9.45
CA ARG A 500 25.22 26.19 8.57
C ARG A 500 25.80 24.83 8.15
N TRP A 501 25.27 23.73 8.70
CA TRP A 501 25.80 22.39 8.46
C TRP A 501 25.49 21.90 7.04
N SER A 502 24.32 22.18 6.50
CA SER A 502 23.93 21.67 5.18
C SER A 502 24.67 22.36 4.03
N SER A 503 25.18 21.62 3.08
CA SER A 503 25.81 22.13 1.84
C SER A 503 24.78 22.72 0.88
N THR A 504 23.53 22.25 0.92
CA THR A 504 22.44 22.67 0.02
C THR A 504 21.27 23.28 0.81
N SER A 505 20.42 24.04 0.14
CA SER A 505 19.20 24.60 0.67
C SER A 505 18.04 24.37 -0.29
N PHE A 506 17.06 23.59 0.12
CA PHE A 506 15.90 23.25 -0.68
C PHE A 506 14.70 22.89 0.20
N TRP A 507 13.52 22.90 -0.39
CA TRP A 507 12.42 22.10 0.06
C TRP A 507 11.91 21.21 -1.09
N ARG A 508 11.50 20.02 -0.76
CA ARG A 508 11.05 18.98 -1.68
C ARG A 508 9.73 18.44 -1.19
N ALA A 509 8.78 18.33 -2.07
CA ALA A 509 7.50 17.70 -1.79
C ALA A 509 7.25 16.59 -2.80
N ASP A 510 6.84 15.43 -2.33
CA ASP A 510 6.43 14.33 -3.18
C ASP A 510 5.25 13.56 -2.59
N VAL A 511 4.49 12.93 -3.47
CA VAL A 511 3.40 12.04 -3.11
C VAL A 511 3.39 10.85 -4.04
N SER A 512 3.31 9.66 -3.47
CA SER A 512 3.04 8.45 -4.22
C SER A 512 1.68 7.86 -3.83
N ALA A 513 0.99 7.30 -4.80
CA ALA A 513 -0.32 6.68 -4.66
C ALA A 513 -0.31 5.30 -5.28
N ASN A 514 -0.86 4.30 -4.59
CA ASN A 514 -1.14 2.99 -5.15
C ASN A 514 -2.63 2.70 -4.95
N ALA A 515 -3.33 2.36 -6.03
CA ALA A 515 -4.74 2.05 -6.04
C ALA A 515 -4.98 0.67 -6.68
N PHE A 516 -5.90 -0.10 -6.12
CA PHE A 516 -6.25 -1.42 -6.59
C PHE A 516 -7.76 -1.51 -6.75
N LEU A 517 -8.21 -1.95 -7.92
CA LEU A 517 -9.61 -2.12 -8.26
C LEU A 517 -9.83 -3.53 -8.85
N PRO A 518 -10.63 -4.37 -8.21
CA PRO A 518 -10.99 -5.65 -8.79
C PRO A 518 -11.98 -5.45 -9.94
N VAL A 519 -11.55 -5.71 -11.16
CA VAL A 519 -12.38 -5.63 -12.38
C VAL A 519 -13.25 -6.87 -12.51
N GLN A 520 -12.68 -8.04 -12.23
CA GLN A 520 -13.36 -9.33 -12.19
C GLN A 520 -12.92 -10.15 -10.97
N ARG A 521 -13.54 -11.31 -10.75
CA ARG A 521 -13.26 -12.15 -9.57
C ARG A 521 -11.77 -12.40 -9.33
N HIS A 522 -10.98 -12.52 -10.40
CA HIS A 522 -9.55 -12.83 -10.33
C HIS A 522 -8.68 -11.81 -11.08
N VAL A 523 -9.27 -10.77 -11.63
CA VAL A 523 -8.57 -9.71 -12.37
C VAL A 523 -8.55 -8.45 -11.55
N THR A 524 -7.37 -7.89 -11.34
CA THR A 524 -7.16 -6.64 -10.60
C THR A 524 -6.54 -5.60 -11.52
N LEU A 525 -7.11 -4.42 -11.55
CA LEU A 525 -6.49 -3.23 -12.12
C LEU A 525 -5.71 -2.54 -11.00
N ALA A 526 -4.40 -2.49 -11.13
CA ALA A 526 -3.53 -1.75 -10.24
C ALA A 526 -3.10 -0.45 -10.93
N ALA A 527 -3.13 0.64 -10.20
CA ALA A 527 -2.62 1.93 -10.67
C ALA A 527 -1.65 2.48 -9.64
N ARG A 528 -0.53 3.00 -10.10
CA ARG A 528 0.47 3.68 -9.29
C ARG A 528 0.75 5.03 -9.90
N GLY A 529 0.98 6.05 -9.07
CA GLY A 529 1.40 7.37 -9.52
C GLY A 529 2.36 7.99 -8.52
N THR A 530 3.32 8.74 -9.01
CA THR A 530 4.24 9.54 -8.21
C THR A 530 4.35 10.92 -8.81
N LEU A 531 4.18 11.93 -7.97
CA LEU A 531 4.38 13.34 -8.31
C LEU A 531 5.36 13.93 -7.30
N GLY A 532 6.38 14.63 -7.78
CA GLY A 532 7.35 15.29 -6.91
C GLY A 532 7.85 16.59 -7.50
N ARG A 533 8.17 17.55 -6.62
CA ARG A 533 8.81 18.81 -6.99
C ARG A 533 9.80 19.26 -5.92
N LEU A 534 10.95 19.73 -6.40
CA LEU A 534 12.04 20.27 -5.60
C LEU A 534 12.16 21.77 -5.90
N PHE A 535 12.30 22.57 -4.84
CA PHE A 535 12.41 24.01 -4.91
C PHE A 535 13.72 24.44 -4.22
N PRO A 536 14.77 24.74 -4.95
CA PRO A 536 16.00 25.29 -4.41
C PRO A 536 15.79 26.70 -3.88
N PHE A 537 16.49 27.05 -2.82
CA PHE A 537 16.53 28.43 -2.28
C PHE A 537 17.89 28.75 -1.67
N GLY A 538 18.10 30.03 -1.34
CA GLY A 538 19.31 30.50 -0.66
C GLY A 538 20.59 30.12 -1.41
N LYS A 539 21.51 29.42 -0.75
CA LYS A 539 22.81 29.03 -1.31
C LYS A 539 22.77 28.03 -2.47
N SER A 540 21.64 27.38 -2.69
CA SER A 540 21.43 26.45 -3.81
C SER A 540 20.87 27.12 -5.05
N VAL A 541 20.65 28.44 -5.04
CA VAL A 541 20.23 29.22 -6.22
C VAL A 541 21.46 29.95 -6.77
N PRO A 542 21.77 29.86 -8.06
CA PRO A 542 22.88 30.59 -8.67
C PRO A 542 22.68 32.10 -8.53
N ALA A 543 23.76 32.83 -8.28
CA ALA A 543 23.75 34.27 -8.32
C ALA A 543 23.57 34.78 -9.76
N PRO A 544 23.11 36.00 -9.98
CA PRO A 544 23.02 36.58 -11.31
C PRO A 544 24.38 36.57 -12.00
N GLY A 545 24.49 35.86 -13.14
CA GLY A 545 25.73 35.70 -13.88
C GLY A 545 26.66 34.55 -13.43
N GLU A 546 26.25 33.80 -12.38
CA GLU A 546 26.93 32.57 -11.96
C GLU A 546 26.48 31.40 -12.85
N ASP A 547 27.41 30.53 -13.25
CA ASP A 547 27.06 29.29 -13.96
C ASP A 547 26.16 28.39 -13.07
N PRO A 548 24.97 28.05 -13.51
CA PRO A 548 24.04 27.21 -12.74
C PRO A 548 24.52 25.76 -12.55
N THR A 549 25.46 25.29 -13.33
CA THR A 549 25.89 23.89 -13.39
C THR A 549 26.39 23.41 -12.04
N ASN A 550 27.26 24.14 -11.37
CA ASN A 550 27.79 23.76 -10.06
C ASN A 550 26.70 23.65 -9.00
N LYS A 551 25.74 24.57 -8.99
CA LYS A 551 24.60 24.52 -8.06
C LYS A 551 23.65 23.34 -8.34
N PHE A 552 23.46 23.06 -9.61
CA PHE A 552 22.66 21.92 -10.05
C PHE A 552 23.32 20.58 -9.60
N LEU A 553 24.63 20.43 -9.83
CA LEU A 553 25.38 19.25 -9.39
C LEU A 553 25.31 19.04 -7.87
N GLN A 554 25.39 20.10 -7.06
CA GLN A 554 25.25 20.00 -5.61
C GLN A 554 23.86 19.51 -5.17
N LEU A 555 22.80 19.73 -5.96
CA LEU A 555 21.43 19.27 -5.69
C LEU A 555 21.16 17.85 -6.19
N ARG A 556 22.08 17.26 -6.96
CA ARG A 556 21.89 15.97 -7.66
C ARG A 556 21.34 14.85 -6.75
N ASP A 557 21.80 14.77 -5.52
CA ASP A 557 21.38 13.74 -4.55
C ASP A 557 19.93 13.83 -4.12
N VAL A 558 19.37 15.02 -4.17
CA VAL A 558 18.00 15.28 -3.74
C VAL A 558 17.04 15.45 -4.92
N MET A 559 17.59 15.46 -6.16
CA MET A 559 16.79 15.51 -7.36
C MET A 559 15.99 14.23 -7.60
N PHE A 560 14.99 14.36 -8.43
CA PHE A 560 14.16 13.24 -8.85
C PHE A 560 14.76 12.56 -10.07
N THR A 561 14.72 11.25 -10.08
CA THR A 561 15.00 10.39 -11.24
C THR A 561 13.81 9.48 -11.49
N ALA A 562 13.68 8.90 -12.66
CA ALA A 562 12.64 7.96 -13.04
C ALA A 562 13.20 6.83 -13.92
N GLY A 563 12.43 5.72 -14.01
CA GLY A 563 12.82 4.50 -14.71
C GLY A 563 13.09 3.34 -13.78
N GLY A 564 13.21 2.15 -14.34
CA GLY A 564 13.45 0.89 -13.62
C GLY A 564 12.21 0.05 -13.38
N THR A 565 12.42 -1.16 -12.85
CA THR A 565 11.40 -2.19 -12.62
C THR A 565 10.28 -1.73 -11.71
N GLY A 566 10.61 -0.92 -10.72
CA GLY A 566 9.67 -0.37 -9.74
C GLY A 566 8.96 0.92 -10.19
N ASP A 567 9.21 1.46 -11.38
CA ASP A 567 8.70 2.75 -11.82
C ASP A 567 8.18 2.70 -13.28
N VAL A 568 8.99 3.07 -14.28
CA VAL A 568 8.65 3.03 -15.70
C VAL A 568 9.49 1.94 -16.37
N ARG A 569 8.89 0.81 -16.65
CA ARG A 569 9.57 -0.46 -17.00
C ARG A 569 10.13 -0.53 -18.45
N GLY A 570 10.14 0.53 -19.17
CA GLY A 570 10.79 0.61 -20.48
C GLY A 570 12.24 1.12 -20.40
N TRP A 571 12.61 1.68 -19.27
CA TRP A 571 13.94 2.26 -19.03
C TRP A 571 14.65 1.53 -17.89
N GLU A 572 15.96 1.52 -17.94
CA GLU A 572 16.78 1.11 -16.80
C GLU A 572 16.57 2.01 -15.60
N ASN A 573 17.03 1.57 -14.44
CA ASN A 573 16.87 2.32 -13.21
C ASN A 573 17.44 3.73 -13.35
N ARG A 574 16.59 4.73 -13.02
CA ARG A 574 16.94 6.16 -13.02
C ARG A 574 17.21 6.79 -14.40
N LEU A 575 17.20 6.04 -15.52
CA LEU A 575 17.61 6.50 -16.84
C LEU A 575 16.47 7.03 -17.73
N LEU A 576 15.26 7.22 -17.20
CA LEU A 576 14.21 7.93 -17.92
C LEU A 576 14.40 9.44 -17.75
N GLY A 577 14.45 10.17 -18.84
CA GLY A 577 14.60 11.63 -18.86
C GLY A 577 16.03 12.08 -19.11
N PRO A 578 16.43 13.26 -18.62
CA PRO A 578 17.73 13.85 -18.87
C PRO A 578 18.89 12.98 -18.37
N LYS A 579 19.79 12.65 -19.29
CA LYS A 579 20.96 11.80 -19.08
C LYS A 579 22.06 12.13 -20.06
N VAL A 580 23.29 11.82 -19.70
CA VAL A 580 24.50 12.03 -20.47
C VAL A 580 25.37 10.76 -20.47
N PRO A 581 26.26 10.56 -21.45
CA PRO A 581 27.19 9.44 -21.39
C PRO A 581 28.07 9.46 -20.14
N ASP A 582 28.27 8.30 -19.52
CA ASP A 582 29.25 8.14 -18.45
C ASP A 582 30.64 8.13 -19.08
N THR A 583 31.45 9.15 -18.83
CA THR A 583 32.79 9.28 -19.43
C THR A 583 33.83 8.86 -18.41
N ARG A 584 34.49 7.74 -18.67
CA ARG A 584 35.63 7.24 -17.91
C ARG A 584 36.90 7.45 -18.72
N PHE A 585 37.99 7.60 -18.02
CA PHE A 585 39.31 7.77 -18.62
C PHE A 585 40.21 6.61 -18.25
N THR A 586 40.84 5.99 -19.23
CA THR A 586 41.99 5.11 -19.02
C THR A 586 43.26 5.86 -19.38
N THR A 587 44.31 5.63 -18.58
CA THR A 587 45.62 6.23 -18.82
C THR A 587 46.41 5.27 -19.70
N GLU A 588 46.76 5.71 -20.90
CA GLU A 588 47.67 4.98 -21.77
C GLU A 588 49.06 5.65 -21.79
N PRO A 589 50.13 4.88 -22.14
CA PRO A 589 51.46 5.47 -22.31
C PRO A 589 51.45 6.61 -23.31
N ASP A 590 52.34 7.59 -23.09
CA ASP A 590 52.55 8.71 -23.97
C ASP A 590 52.83 8.22 -25.41
N THR A 591 51.87 8.43 -26.30
CA THR A 591 52.00 8.09 -27.74
C THR A 591 52.26 9.31 -28.58
N ASN A 592 52.06 10.53 -28.06
CA ASN A 592 52.27 11.80 -28.75
C ASN A 592 53.64 12.45 -28.46
N GLY A 593 54.38 11.94 -27.47
CA GLY A 593 55.75 12.38 -27.15
C GLY A 593 55.82 13.65 -26.32
N ASP A 594 54.74 14.08 -25.64
CA ASP A 594 54.74 15.28 -24.82
C ASP A 594 55.16 15.02 -23.36
N GLY A 595 55.51 13.79 -23.03
CA GLY A 595 55.99 13.36 -21.71
C GLY A 595 54.86 13.13 -20.68
N LYS A 596 53.61 13.13 -21.14
CA LYS A 596 52.43 12.88 -20.29
C LYS A 596 51.68 11.67 -20.81
N PRO A 597 51.09 10.84 -19.88
CA PRO A 597 50.21 9.77 -20.29
C PRO A 597 48.95 10.34 -20.96
N GLU A 598 48.49 9.67 -22.01
CA GLU A 598 47.27 10.04 -22.70
C GLU A 598 46.06 9.53 -21.92
N LEU A 599 45.06 10.42 -21.74
CA LEU A 599 43.76 10.06 -21.19
C LEU A 599 42.81 9.71 -22.33
N ILE A 600 42.49 8.42 -22.46
CA ILE A 600 41.53 7.95 -23.45
C ILE A 600 40.16 7.84 -22.84
N PRO A 601 39.18 8.64 -23.31
CA PRO A 601 37.82 8.53 -22.83
C PRO A 601 37.15 7.29 -23.37
N HIS A 602 36.49 6.55 -22.52
CA HIS A 602 35.55 5.52 -22.91
C HIS A 602 34.28 5.55 -22.08
N THR A 603 33.21 5.06 -22.67
CA THR A 603 31.90 5.06 -22.06
C THR A 603 31.11 3.80 -22.43
N ASP A 604 30.51 3.17 -21.46
CA ASP A 604 29.69 1.96 -21.62
C ASP A 604 28.22 2.22 -21.30
N SER A 605 27.90 3.36 -20.66
CA SER A 605 26.61 3.60 -20.09
C SER A 605 26.20 5.07 -20.06
N TYR A 606 24.96 5.34 -19.67
CA TYR A 606 24.45 6.67 -19.39
C TYR A 606 24.36 6.96 -17.90
N VAL A 607 24.53 8.21 -17.53
CA VAL A 607 24.38 8.76 -16.18
C VAL A 607 23.15 9.66 -16.13
N PRO A 608 22.20 9.47 -15.17
CA PRO A 608 21.07 10.34 -15.05
C PRO A 608 21.49 11.71 -14.49
N LEU A 609 20.99 12.78 -15.08
CA LEU A 609 21.14 14.12 -14.54
C LEU A 609 20.18 14.37 -13.36
N GLY A 610 19.03 13.70 -13.35
CA GLY A 610 17.96 13.99 -12.43
C GLY A 610 17.18 15.25 -12.82
N GLY A 611 16.25 15.69 -11.99
CA GLY A 611 15.47 16.88 -12.24
C GLY A 611 14.75 17.42 -11.01
N LEU A 612 14.25 18.63 -11.16
CA LEU A 612 13.52 19.36 -10.11
C LEU A 612 12.04 18.93 -10.02
N GLU A 613 11.53 18.33 -11.10
CA GLU A 613 10.14 17.86 -11.16
C GLU A 613 10.09 16.42 -11.69
N ARG A 614 9.24 15.60 -11.07
CA ARG A 614 8.96 14.23 -11.53
C ARG A 614 7.46 14.00 -11.58
N LEU A 615 7.04 13.37 -12.66
CA LEU A 615 5.73 12.74 -12.78
C LEU A 615 5.92 11.34 -13.33
N SER A 616 5.43 10.34 -12.65
CA SER A 616 5.36 8.97 -13.20
C SER A 616 4.04 8.31 -12.83
N PHE A 617 3.58 7.42 -13.70
CA PHE A 617 2.42 6.59 -13.43
C PHE A 617 2.57 5.22 -14.11
N SER A 618 1.84 4.26 -13.57
CA SER A 618 1.71 2.91 -14.10
C SER A 618 0.27 2.45 -13.96
N VAL A 619 -0.27 1.87 -15.01
CA VAL A 619 -1.56 1.16 -14.97
C VAL A 619 -1.31 -0.26 -15.40
N GLU A 620 -1.63 -1.21 -14.54
CA GLU A 620 -1.32 -2.62 -14.70
C GLU A 620 -2.58 -3.47 -14.54
N LEU A 621 -2.85 -4.30 -15.51
CA LEU A 621 -3.90 -5.31 -15.45
C LEU A 621 -3.28 -6.64 -15.02
N GLN A 622 -3.62 -7.10 -13.82
CA GLN A 622 -3.16 -8.36 -13.25
C GLN A 622 -4.21 -9.44 -13.45
N VAL A 623 -3.81 -10.54 -14.09
CA VAL A 623 -4.68 -11.65 -14.40
C VAL A 623 -4.09 -12.97 -13.88
N PRO A 624 -4.89 -13.90 -13.39
CA PRO A 624 -4.38 -15.26 -13.12
C PRO A 624 -4.05 -15.92 -14.43
N LEU A 625 -2.95 -16.65 -14.50
CA LEU A 625 -2.64 -17.48 -15.65
C LEU A 625 -3.42 -18.79 -15.53
N PRO A 626 -4.41 -19.02 -16.40
CA PRO A 626 -5.22 -20.22 -16.32
C PRO A 626 -4.35 -21.46 -16.61
N GLY A 627 -4.43 -22.45 -15.74
CA GLY A 627 -3.73 -23.72 -15.90
C GLY A 627 -2.44 -23.89 -15.09
N LEU A 628 -1.79 -22.78 -14.71
CA LEU A 628 -0.53 -22.82 -13.94
C LEU A 628 -0.74 -22.84 -12.42
N GLY A 629 -2.00 -22.76 -11.95
CA GLY A 629 -2.34 -22.76 -10.52
C GLY A 629 -2.45 -21.35 -9.90
N PRO A 630 -2.85 -21.29 -8.61
CA PRO A 630 -3.15 -20.00 -7.94
C PRO A 630 -1.93 -19.11 -7.73
N ASN A 631 -0.73 -19.67 -7.84
CA ASN A 631 0.51 -18.95 -7.61
C ASN A 631 1.05 -18.25 -8.87
N PHE A 632 0.46 -18.52 -10.03
CA PHE A 632 0.89 -17.92 -11.29
C PHE A 632 -0.08 -16.85 -11.74
N GLY A 633 0.46 -15.66 -12.03
CA GLY A 633 -0.24 -14.53 -12.61
C GLY A 633 0.47 -14.01 -13.85
N GLY A 634 -0.26 -13.29 -14.66
CA GLY A 634 0.29 -12.49 -15.74
C GLY A 634 -0.10 -11.05 -15.53
N HIS A 635 0.68 -10.14 -16.04
CA HIS A 635 0.35 -8.73 -16.05
C HIS A 635 0.66 -8.10 -17.40
N ALA A 636 -0.14 -7.11 -17.76
CA ALA A 636 0.12 -6.20 -18.87
C ALA A 636 0.03 -4.78 -18.35
N PHE A 637 0.88 -3.90 -18.84
CA PHE A 637 0.99 -2.56 -18.29
C PHE A 637 1.15 -1.47 -19.34
N LEU A 638 0.77 -0.28 -18.93
CA LEU A 638 1.10 0.99 -19.56
C LEU A 638 1.74 1.89 -18.50
N ASP A 639 2.99 2.23 -18.69
CA ASP A 639 3.76 3.11 -17.82
C ASP A 639 4.01 4.44 -18.53
N GLY A 640 4.10 5.51 -17.77
CA GLY A 640 4.50 6.81 -18.29
C GLY A 640 5.29 7.61 -17.28
N GLY A 641 6.25 8.40 -17.74
CA GLY A 641 7.09 9.19 -16.86
C GLY A 641 7.71 10.40 -17.54
N ARG A 642 8.03 11.38 -16.70
CA ARG A 642 8.74 12.60 -17.06
C ARG A 642 9.58 13.09 -15.91
N VAL A 643 10.80 13.51 -16.21
CA VAL A 643 11.69 14.25 -15.31
C VAL A 643 12.08 15.54 -15.99
N ARG A 644 11.99 16.67 -15.27
CA ARG A 644 12.32 18.00 -15.78
C ARG A 644 13.43 18.64 -14.96
N THR A 645 14.43 19.14 -15.64
CA THR A 645 15.54 19.92 -15.06
C THR A 645 15.25 21.40 -15.02
N THR A 646 14.43 21.89 -15.98
CA THR A 646 14.16 23.31 -16.17
C THR A 646 13.25 23.90 -15.09
N ASP A 647 13.77 24.93 -14.43
CA ASP A 647 13.00 25.90 -13.66
C ASP A 647 13.44 27.31 -14.16
N ASN A 648 12.64 28.35 -13.92
CA ASN A 648 12.98 29.74 -14.26
C ASN A 648 14.33 30.22 -13.69
N ARG A 649 14.93 29.45 -12.78
CA ARG A 649 16.20 29.72 -12.11
C ARG A 649 17.38 28.84 -12.59
N PHE A 650 17.07 27.72 -13.24
CA PHE A 650 18.03 26.80 -13.79
C PHE A 650 17.67 26.55 -15.25
N ASP A 651 18.33 27.26 -16.14
CA ASP A 651 18.15 27.05 -17.57
C ASP A 651 19.32 26.20 -18.11
N LEU A 652 19.13 24.88 -18.07
CA LEU A 652 20.01 23.90 -18.70
C LEU A 652 19.49 23.53 -20.10
N GLN A 653 18.81 24.46 -20.77
CA GLN A 653 18.04 24.17 -21.99
C GLN A 653 18.84 23.59 -23.14
N GLN A 654 20.13 23.81 -23.21
CA GLN A 654 20.87 23.47 -24.42
C GLN A 654 21.22 21.97 -24.57
N GLY A 655 21.29 21.20 -23.48
CA GLY A 655 21.59 19.76 -23.52
C GLY A 655 20.38 18.82 -23.42
N ALA A 656 19.21 19.30 -22.93
CA ALA A 656 18.09 18.43 -22.57
C ALA A 656 16.96 18.39 -23.61
N HIS A 657 17.15 18.95 -24.79
CA HIS A 657 16.10 19.03 -25.81
C HIS A 657 15.51 17.65 -26.16
N GLY A 658 14.20 17.51 -25.90
CA GLY A 658 13.47 16.27 -26.13
C GLY A 658 13.55 15.23 -25.01
N GLN A 659 14.47 15.36 -24.05
CA GLN A 659 14.61 14.41 -22.94
C GLN A 659 13.65 14.72 -21.76
N GLU A 660 13.03 15.88 -21.73
CA GLU A 660 12.07 16.31 -20.71
C GLU A 660 10.61 16.08 -21.10
N ASN A 661 10.37 15.41 -22.21
CA ASN A 661 9.03 15.06 -22.67
C ASN A 661 8.39 13.97 -21.79
N MET A 662 7.10 13.78 -21.97
CA MET A 662 6.42 12.63 -21.38
C MET A 662 6.73 11.38 -22.20
N PHE A 663 7.33 10.40 -21.56
CA PHE A 663 7.70 9.12 -22.15
C PHE A 663 6.72 8.03 -21.72
N TYR A 664 6.47 7.07 -22.62
CA TYR A 664 5.55 5.97 -22.40
C TYR A 664 6.21 4.64 -22.72
N ALA A 665 5.88 3.63 -21.93
CA ALA A 665 6.22 2.23 -22.18
C ALA A 665 4.99 1.34 -22.02
N THR A 666 4.94 0.28 -22.78
CA THR A 666 3.98 -0.80 -22.60
C THR A 666 4.71 -2.13 -22.50
N GLY A 667 4.07 -3.11 -21.89
CA GLY A 667 4.69 -4.41 -21.78
C GLY A 667 3.81 -5.44 -21.10
N ALA A 668 4.36 -6.62 -20.96
CA ALA A 668 3.71 -7.73 -20.29
C ALA A 668 4.72 -8.60 -19.56
N GLY A 669 4.24 -9.36 -18.59
CA GLY A 669 5.08 -10.24 -17.79
C GLY A 669 4.31 -11.31 -17.05
N VAL A 670 5.05 -12.07 -16.28
CA VAL A 670 4.57 -13.18 -15.46
C VAL A 670 4.94 -12.95 -14.00
N ASP A 671 4.00 -13.23 -13.11
CA ASP A 671 4.17 -13.17 -11.66
C ASP A 671 4.06 -14.58 -11.08
N ILE A 672 5.05 -14.99 -10.31
CA ILE A 672 5.05 -16.29 -9.62
C ILE A 672 5.13 -16.03 -8.12
N ARG A 673 4.13 -16.50 -7.37
CA ARG A 673 4.13 -16.40 -5.90
C ARG A 673 4.84 -17.61 -5.33
N THR A 674 5.97 -17.38 -4.67
CA THR A 674 6.73 -18.44 -4.01
C THR A 674 6.73 -18.25 -2.50
N PRO A 675 7.05 -19.29 -1.71
CA PRO A 675 7.20 -19.16 -0.25
C PRO A 675 8.28 -18.16 0.18
N VAL A 676 9.27 -17.92 -0.68
CA VAL A 676 10.39 -16.99 -0.43
C VAL A 676 10.14 -15.59 -0.98
N GLY A 677 8.94 -15.34 -1.55
CA GLY A 677 8.55 -14.06 -2.10
C GLY A 677 8.10 -14.13 -3.56
N PRO A 678 7.52 -13.06 -4.09
CA PRO A 678 7.08 -13.03 -5.48
C PRO A 678 8.26 -12.96 -6.45
N ILE A 679 8.14 -13.67 -7.57
CA ILE A 679 9.03 -13.52 -8.72
C ILE A 679 8.23 -12.79 -9.79
N LYS A 680 8.73 -11.66 -10.26
CA LYS A 680 8.13 -10.88 -11.36
C LYS A 680 9.13 -10.79 -12.51
N MET A 681 8.72 -11.17 -13.70
CA MET A 681 9.54 -11.06 -14.91
C MET A 681 8.71 -10.59 -16.09
N GLY A 682 9.33 -9.83 -16.98
CA GLY A 682 8.64 -9.35 -18.16
C GLY A 682 9.50 -8.49 -19.06
N VAL A 683 8.85 -7.94 -20.06
CA VAL A 683 9.49 -7.09 -21.06
C VAL A 683 8.69 -5.79 -21.22
N GLY A 684 9.40 -4.67 -21.19
CA GLY A 684 8.90 -3.34 -21.50
C GLY A 684 9.35 -2.87 -22.88
N TYR A 685 8.48 -2.16 -23.58
CA TYR A 685 8.74 -1.56 -24.87
C TYR A 685 8.52 -0.05 -24.82
N LYS A 686 9.54 0.73 -25.17
CA LYS A 686 9.50 2.20 -25.24
C LYS A 686 8.67 2.63 -26.44
N LEU A 687 7.54 3.32 -26.20
CA LEU A 687 6.65 3.78 -27.29
C LEU A 687 7.21 5.01 -28.00
N ASN A 688 7.73 5.97 -27.24
CA ASN A 688 8.26 7.24 -27.72
C ASN A 688 9.61 7.59 -27.09
N PRO A 689 10.68 6.77 -27.29
CA PRO A 689 11.99 7.04 -26.71
C PRO A 689 12.57 8.35 -27.25
N SER A 690 13.42 9.01 -26.45
CA SER A 690 14.27 10.11 -26.91
C SER A 690 15.34 9.61 -27.90
N LEU A 691 16.01 10.53 -28.56
CA LEU A 691 17.14 10.15 -29.42
C LEU A 691 18.27 9.48 -28.63
N THR A 692 18.59 10.00 -27.45
CA THR A 692 19.58 9.42 -26.54
C THR A 692 19.23 8.02 -26.04
N ASP A 693 17.95 7.68 -25.97
CA ASP A 693 17.54 6.31 -25.61
C ASP A 693 17.89 5.26 -26.67
N LEU A 694 18.08 5.69 -27.91
CA LEU A 694 18.29 4.83 -29.06
C LEU A 694 19.76 4.84 -29.59
N VAL A 695 20.56 5.75 -29.10
CA VAL A 695 21.98 5.86 -29.49
C VAL A 695 22.84 5.18 -28.43
N ASP A 696 23.87 4.47 -28.87
CA ASP A 696 24.86 3.92 -27.95
C ASP A 696 25.70 5.05 -27.34
N PRO A 697 25.99 5.03 -26.03
CA PRO A 697 26.72 6.11 -25.36
C PRO A 697 28.10 6.38 -25.96
N ALA A 698 28.84 5.35 -26.40
CA ALA A 698 30.13 5.51 -27.04
C ALA A 698 30.01 6.14 -28.43
N VAL A 699 28.96 5.83 -29.17
CA VAL A 699 28.64 6.45 -30.46
C VAL A 699 28.25 7.92 -30.27
N LEU A 700 27.47 8.22 -29.22
CA LEU A 700 27.10 9.60 -28.88
C LEU A 700 28.37 10.44 -28.56
N LEU A 701 29.23 9.91 -27.69
CA LEU A 701 30.45 10.59 -27.27
C LEU A 701 31.36 10.87 -28.47
N ARG A 702 31.56 9.88 -29.34
CA ARG A 702 32.36 10.02 -30.56
C ARG A 702 31.75 11.03 -31.53
N GLY A 703 30.42 10.97 -31.73
CA GLY A 703 29.73 11.92 -32.61
C GLY A 703 29.83 13.35 -32.09
N ALA A 704 29.73 13.55 -30.77
CA ALA A 704 29.94 14.86 -30.16
C ALA A 704 31.38 15.38 -30.36
N ALA A 705 32.40 14.51 -30.21
CA ALA A 705 33.80 14.85 -30.47
C ALA A 705 34.05 15.24 -31.94
N GLU A 706 33.31 14.63 -32.85
CA GLU A 706 33.39 14.93 -34.31
C GLU A 706 32.48 16.10 -34.73
N GLY A 707 31.74 16.72 -33.79
CA GLY A 707 30.80 17.80 -34.06
C GLY A 707 29.56 17.36 -34.88
N LYS A 708 29.24 16.08 -34.88
CA LYS A 708 28.08 15.52 -35.59
C LYS A 708 26.78 15.82 -34.87
N PRO A 709 25.75 16.32 -35.55
CA PRO A 709 24.42 16.48 -34.93
C PRO A 709 23.84 15.16 -34.45
N LEU A 710 23.16 15.16 -33.29
CA LEU A 710 22.60 13.98 -32.63
C LEU A 710 21.64 13.19 -33.53
N ASP A 711 20.87 13.86 -34.37
CA ASP A 711 19.89 13.26 -35.29
C ASP A 711 20.55 12.47 -36.45
N THR A 712 21.84 12.69 -36.72
CA THR A 712 22.63 11.98 -37.74
C THR A 712 23.28 10.70 -37.24
N LEU A 713 23.26 10.47 -35.91
CA LEU A 713 23.91 9.30 -35.30
C LEU A 713 23.06 8.01 -35.52
N PRO A 714 23.73 6.86 -35.64
CA PRO A 714 23.04 5.57 -35.81
C PRO A 714 22.16 5.23 -34.58
N ARG A 715 20.98 4.72 -34.86
CA ARG A 715 19.98 4.38 -33.83
C ARG A 715 19.77 2.87 -33.75
N GLU A 716 19.83 2.33 -32.57
CA GLU A 716 19.61 0.92 -32.27
C GLU A 716 18.18 0.66 -31.83
N GLN A 717 17.38 0.03 -32.68
CA GLN A 717 15.99 -0.28 -32.37
C GLN A 717 15.86 -1.35 -31.27
N SER A 718 16.87 -2.17 -31.03
CA SER A 718 16.96 -3.12 -29.92
C SER A 718 16.85 -2.43 -28.57
N ARG A 719 17.34 -1.22 -28.41
CA ARG A 719 17.27 -0.42 -27.18
C ARG A 719 15.84 0.05 -26.81
N ARG A 720 14.85 -0.21 -27.66
CA ARG A 720 13.43 -0.03 -27.28
C ARG A 720 12.93 -1.06 -26.29
N TRP A 721 13.57 -2.21 -26.24
CA TRP A 721 13.17 -3.32 -25.38
C TRP A 721 13.98 -3.32 -24.08
N GLN A 722 13.27 -3.50 -22.96
CA GLN A 722 13.89 -3.64 -21.64
C GLN A 722 13.34 -4.89 -20.97
N PHE A 723 14.21 -5.83 -20.65
CA PHE A 723 13.86 -6.98 -19.81
C PHE A 723 13.95 -6.58 -18.34
N TYR A 724 13.06 -7.11 -17.51
CA TYR A 724 13.13 -6.95 -16.07
C TYR A 724 12.82 -8.27 -15.36
N LEU A 725 13.52 -8.49 -14.25
CA LEU A 725 13.33 -9.61 -13.33
C LEU A 725 13.49 -9.08 -11.89
N ALA A 726 12.56 -9.45 -11.01
CA ALA A 726 12.64 -9.18 -9.59
C ALA A 726 12.23 -10.42 -8.80
N ILE A 727 12.99 -10.80 -7.78
CA ILE A 727 12.76 -11.96 -6.92
C ILE A 727 12.77 -11.50 -5.48
N GLY A 728 11.71 -11.81 -4.71
CA GLY A 728 11.64 -11.52 -3.28
C GLY A 728 11.44 -10.05 -2.92
N ALA A 729 11.43 -9.14 -3.89
CA ALA A 729 11.21 -7.74 -3.63
C ALA A 729 9.74 -7.47 -3.29
N SER A 730 9.47 -6.93 -2.12
CA SER A 730 8.20 -6.28 -1.80
C SER A 730 8.24 -4.86 -2.39
N TYR A 731 7.33 -4.56 -3.28
CA TYR A 731 7.21 -3.22 -3.91
C TYR A 731 6.45 -2.25 -3.01
#